data_77c0a0556bd978f0ba134c4d1fe2ceb5
#
_entry.id   77c0a0556bd978f0ba134c4d1fe2ceb5
#
_cell.length_a   1.000
_cell.length_b   1.000
_cell.length_c   1.000
_cell.angle_alpha   90.00
_cell.angle_beta   90.00
_cell.angle_gamma   90.00
#
_symmetry.space_group_name_H-M   'P 1'
#
loop_
_entity.id
_entity.type
_entity.pdbx_description
1 polymer ?
#
loop_
_entity_poly.entity_id
_entity_poly.type
_entity_poly.pdbx_seq_one_letter_code
_entity_poly.pdbx_strand_id
1 'polypeptide(L)'
;MDAGTPAGTLTFLFSDIEGSTRLEQALGTAAYATVLERHRELLRAAFGAHGGLEQGTEGDSFFVVFSSAGAALVAAVEGQRALGAESWPPDAEIRVRMGLNAGEATKTGGSLVGLAINRAARIAAAGHGGQIVVSEAVRGLIGADLPDGVTLRGLGTHRLKDLGEPQLLLQVEAEGLALEFPPLRSIDARPNNLPTQLTSFVGREREQEEAGALLAANRLVTLTGPGGTGKTRLSLQVAANAAEDFPDGIFFVALETVREPILVPSRLAAAVGIAEPARRTASEVLEEWLAGKQVLFVLDNFEQVIDAGPLVADLLRVAPGLKVLATSRAPLHVSGEQEYPVPGLPTPPDPSQMTALERAQLPAAVRNFDLATLGTYEAVRLFIARANAVKPGFQVTNENAPAVAAICARLRGMPLAIELAAARIKLLSPDAILSRLEHQLNVLAAGSRDLPERQQTLRGAIAWSYDILDEACRLLLDRLSVFEGDIEIEAAEAVCGPASELGQEVIDGLLSLANQSLIRTIEDPAEPRFEMLDTIREFATEMLDGRGQRAELEQRHGAWFAAYVERGAAQLSGDDQRTWLERFEHAHDNVRIALDRAAAREDGEVAIGLAFHTWRFWQKRGHLYEARRRLDAMAAADWSRRDPILRARLLEALGGVAWWQGDIKAMATAYEEAAAIWRAMENPSELANALYNDSFAYAVPDSADVKLGEADPEGKGRALLEEALALYRTLGDERGEANVLWGLGNLRYFSLDADPGSEEFALALEKFRRVGDRTMETWSLHMLAGALLRLGRLDEARQDMLQALRQFHAASDAAGVTLVLDDLSALAVTIGEPERGARLWGAARHLVSTTGATLATVLDDAIQLQVRANVRTAMAPDVLDRLAAEGAALTLDEAVAYALETPVSDLVTEDARRP
;
A
#
# COMPACT_ATOMS: atom_id res chain seq x y z
N MET A 1 -43.37 33.80 2.84
CA MET A 1 -43.20 33.24 4.21
C MET A 1 -42.04 32.29 4.14
N ASP A 2 -40.87 32.76 4.62
CA ASP A 2 -39.67 31.92 4.70
C ASP A 2 -39.94 30.84 5.77
N ALA A 3 -40.21 29.64 5.34
CA ALA A 3 -40.16 28.49 6.26
C ALA A 3 -38.68 28.30 6.64
N GLY A 4 -38.33 28.77 7.82
CA GLY A 4 -36.94 28.76 8.31
C GLY A 4 -36.38 27.34 8.36
N THR A 5 -35.22 27.18 7.75
CA THR A 5 -34.41 25.99 7.91
C THR A 5 -34.05 25.85 9.40
N PRO A 6 -34.32 24.69 10.04
CA PRO A 6 -34.01 24.49 11.44
C PRO A 6 -32.51 24.64 11.69
N ALA A 7 -32.14 25.33 12.79
CA ALA A 7 -30.76 25.37 13.27
C ALA A 7 -30.49 24.10 14.09
N GLY A 8 -29.38 23.38 13.79
CA GLY A 8 -28.98 22.18 14.50
C GLY A 8 -28.48 21.08 13.56
N THR A 9 -28.31 19.87 14.07
CA THR A 9 -27.94 18.71 13.26
C THR A 9 -29.10 18.34 12.35
N LEU A 10 -28.82 18.31 11.04
CA LEU A 10 -29.78 17.99 9.99
C LEU A 10 -29.46 16.65 9.35
N THR A 11 -30.46 16.02 8.76
CA THR A 11 -30.25 14.80 7.96
C THR A 11 -30.45 15.13 6.47
N PHE A 12 -29.45 14.74 5.67
CA PHE A 12 -29.41 14.98 4.24
C PHE A 12 -29.65 13.68 3.50
N LEU A 13 -30.58 13.70 2.56
CA LEU A 13 -30.90 12.60 1.66
C LEU A 13 -30.58 13.02 0.24
N PHE A 14 -29.79 12.20 -0.44
CA PHE A 14 -29.59 12.25 -1.88
C PHE A 14 -30.19 11.03 -2.55
N SER A 15 -30.83 11.22 -3.68
CA SER A 15 -31.30 10.12 -4.54
C SER A 15 -30.97 10.38 -6.00
N ASP A 16 -30.80 9.31 -6.77
CA ASP A 16 -30.41 9.38 -8.17
C ASP A 16 -30.84 8.10 -8.91
N ILE A 17 -31.24 8.20 -10.19
CA ILE A 17 -31.60 7.03 -11.02
C ILE A 17 -30.32 6.35 -11.53
N GLU A 18 -30.12 5.09 -11.22
CA GLU A 18 -28.99 4.32 -11.71
C GLU A 18 -29.06 4.18 -13.24
N GLY A 19 -28.00 4.68 -13.93
CA GLY A 19 -27.92 4.57 -15.38
C GLY A 19 -28.89 5.45 -16.16
N SER A 20 -29.32 6.59 -15.61
CA SER A 20 -30.28 7.55 -16.23
C SER A 20 -29.95 7.89 -17.68
N THR A 21 -28.69 8.14 -18.02
CA THR A 21 -28.24 8.42 -19.41
C THR A 21 -28.51 7.25 -20.37
N ARG A 22 -28.26 6.01 -19.94
CA ARG A 22 -28.54 4.81 -20.75
C ARG A 22 -30.04 4.63 -20.92
N LEU A 23 -30.81 4.91 -19.89
CA LEU A 23 -32.25 4.84 -19.89
C LEU A 23 -32.87 5.89 -20.85
N GLU A 24 -32.35 7.12 -20.86
CA GLU A 24 -32.73 8.15 -21.82
C GLU A 24 -32.41 7.75 -23.25
N GLN A 25 -31.24 7.16 -23.50
CA GLN A 25 -30.84 6.66 -24.83
C GLN A 25 -31.77 5.52 -25.31
N ALA A 26 -32.20 4.64 -24.41
CA ALA A 26 -33.06 3.50 -24.73
C ALA A 26 -34.51 3.93 -25.01
N LEU A 27 -35.06 4.84 -24.20
CA LEU A 27 -36.45 5.29 -24.31
C LEU A 27 -36.67 6.45 -25.29
N GLY A 28 -35.61 7.22 -25.55
CA GLY A 28 -35.72 8.50 -26.24
C GLY A 28 -36.21 9.61 -25.32
N THR A 29 -35.78 10.87 -25.60
CA THR A 29 -35.97 12.04 -24.72
C THR A 29 -37.41 12.28 -24.31
N ALA A 30 -38.40 12.08 -25.20
CA ALA A 30 -39.81 12.35 -24.88
C ALA A 30 -40.42 11.33 -23.91
N ALA A 31 -40.16 10.03 -24.09
CA ALA A 31 -40.62 9.00 -23.17
C ALA A 31 -39.90 9.08 -21.83
N TYR A 32 -38.58 9.33 -21.85
CA TYR A 32 -37.80 9.56 -20.64
C TYR A 32 -38.30 10.73 -19.81
N ALA A 33 -38.66 11.85 -20.45
CA ALA A 33 -39.23 13.01 -19.75
C ALA A 33 -40.53 12.65 -18.97
N THR A 34 -41.40 11.82 -19.53
CA THR A 34 -42.64 11.35 -18.87
C THR A 34 -42.31 10.47 -17.65
N VAL A 35 -41.37 9.54 -17.83
CA VAL A 35 -40.88 8.66 -16.75
C VAL A 35 -40.24 9.47 -15.62
N LEU A 36 -39.42 10.45 -15.97
CA LEU A 36 -38.76 11.32 -15.03
C LEU A 36 -39.74 12.19 -14.22
N GLU A 37 -40.77 12.71 -14.87
CA GLU A 37 -41.82 13.47 -14.19
C GLU A 37 -42.60 12.60 -13.18
N ARG A 38 -42.94 11.37 -13.55
CA ARG A 38 -43.61 10.43 -12.66
C ARG A 38 -42.73 10.01 -11.48
N HIS A 39 -41.46 9.75 -11.72
CA HIS A 39 -40.44 9.51 -10.67
C HIS A 39 -40.41 10.66 -9.68
N ARG A 40 -40.36 11.90 -10.17
CA ARG A 40 -40.35 13.10 -9.32
C ARG A 40 -41.59 13.26 -8.48
N GLU A 41 -42.75 12.96 -9.04
CA GLU A 41 -44.04 13.01 -8.30
C GLU A 41 -44.05 12.03 -7.12
N LEU A 42 -43.62 10.78 -7.36
CA LEU A 42 -43.60 9.73 -6.33
C LEU A 42 -42.67 10.10 -5.17
N LEU A 43 -41.44 10.50 -5.50
CA LEU A 43 -40.45 10.85 -4.47
C LEU A 43 -40.84 12.12 -3.71
N ARG A 44 -41.40 13.17 -4.36
CA ARG A 44 -41.87 14.38 -3.68
C ARG A 44 -43.02 14.06 -2.72
N ALA A 45 -43.92 13.16 -3.11
CA ALA A 45 -44.99 12.73 -2.23
C ALA A 45 -44.47 12.01 -0.99
N ALA A 46 -43.54 11.07 -1.15
CA ALA A 46 -42.92 10.34 -0.05
C ALA A 46 -42.10 11.26 0.89
N PHE A 47 -41.24 12.10 0.32
CA PHE A 47 -40.38 13.00 1.10
C PHE A 47 -41.20 14.08 1.82
N GLY A 48 -42.17 14.68 1.12
CA GLY A 48 -43.04 15.72 1.69
C GLY A 48 -43.93 15.21 2.83
N ALA A 49 -44.43 13.97 2.76
CA ALA A 49 -45.24 13.35 3.82
C ALA A 49 -44.52 13.25 5.16
N HIS A 50 -43.21 13.19 5.15
CA HIS A 50 -42.32 13.07 6.33
C HIS A 50 -41.56 14.35 6.65
N GLY A 51 -41.98 15.49 6.12
CA GLY A 51 -41.40 16.80 6.43
C GLY A 51 -40.06 17.07 5.75
N GLY A 52 -39.75 16.37 4.65
CA GLY A 52 -38.57 16.61 3.81
C GLY A 52 -38.70 17.96 3.09
N LEU A 53 -37.65 18.78 3.16
CA LEU A 53 -37.53 20.05 2.48
C LEU A 53 -36.61 19.88 1.27
N GLU A 54 -37.17 19.89 0.07
CA GLU A 54 -36.41 19.84 -1.18
C GLU A 54 -35.55 21.12 -1.32
N GLN A 55 -34.27 20.94 -1.45
CA GLN A 55 -33.30 22.01 -1.61
C GLN A 55 -32.84 22.18 -3.07
N GLY A 56 -32.92 21.12 -3.87
CA GLY A 56 -32.58 21.11 -5.28
C GLY A 56 -33.00 19.83 -5.96
N THR A 57 -33.29 19.95 -7.27
CA THR A 57 -33.51 18.80 -8.15
C THR A 57 -32.83 19.12 -9.47
N GLU A 58 -31.77 18.38 -9.78
CA GLU A 58 -31.01 18.48 -11.04
C GLU A 58 -31.16 17.16 -11.81
N GLY A 59 -31.79 17.22 -13.01
CA GLY A 59 -32.03 16.00 -13.78
C GLY A 59 -32.95 15.05 -13.00
N ASP A 60 -32.42 13.87 -12.71
CA ASP A 60 -33.07 12.78 -11.97
C ASP A 60 -32.73 12.75 -10.48
N SER A 61 -31.80 13.61 -10.03
CA SER A 61 -31.31 13.62 -8.66
C SER A 61 -32.15 14.53 -7.75
N PHE A 62 -32.33 14.10 -6.50
CA PHE A 62 -32.92 14.92 -5.42
C PHE A 62 -31.90 15.19 -4.33
N PHE A 63 -31.95 16.41 -3.82
CA PHE A 63 -31.35 16.80 -2.56
C PHE A 63 -32.45 17.29 -1.58
N VAL A 64 -32.63 16.52 -0.49
CA VAL A 64 -33.69 16.77 0.49
C VAL A 64 -33.12 16.80 1.89
N VAL A 65 -33.64 17.73 2.70
CA VAL A 65 -33.20 17.97 4.08
C VAL A 65 -34.33 17.66 5.05
N PHE A 66 -33.98 16.92 6.11
CA PHE A 66 -34.91 16.57 7.19
C PHE A 66 -34.36 17.06 8.54
N SER A 67 -35.28 17.46 9.41
CA SER A 67 -34.98 17.78 10.82
C SER A 67 -34.86 16.54 11.71
N SER A 68 -35.26 15.37 11.23
CA SER A 68 -35.23 14.09 11.94
C SER A 68 -34.64 12.98 11.07
N ALA A 69 -33.67 12.25 11.61
CA ALA A 69 -33.05 11.09 10.94
C ALA A 69 -34.07 9.94 10.75
N GLY A 70 -34.95 9.70 11.72
CA GLY A 70 -36.00 8.71 11.62
C GLY A 70 -37.02 9.04 10.51
N ALA A 71 -37.42 10.31 10.40
CA ALA A 71 -38.33 10.78 9.34
C ALA A 71 -37.66 10.62 7.94
N ALA A 72 -36.41 10.96 7.81
CA ALA A 72 -35.66 10.77 6.57
C ALA A 72 -35.58 9.28 6.16
N LEU A 73 -35.38 8.40 7.15
CA LEU A 73 -35.33 6.96 6.91
C LEU A 73 -36.67 6.40 6.42
N VAL A 74 -37.77 6.76 7.10
CA VAL A 74 -39.13 6.36 6.68
C VAL A 74 -39.45 6.89 5.28
N ALA A 75 -39.14 8.17 5.01
CA ALA A 75 -39.31 8.77 3.71
C ALA A 75 -38.59 8.04 2.57
N ALA A 76 -37.33 7.61 2.84
CA ALA A 76 -36.54 6.84 1.88
C ALA A 76 -37.17 5.45 1.61
N VAL A 77 -37.63 4.74 2.65
CA VAL A 77 -38.27 3.43 2.53
C VAL A 77 -39.57 3.54 1.77
N GLU A 78 -40.44 4.52 2.08
CA GLU A 78 -41.70 4.74 1.37
C GLU A 78 -41.46 5.18 -0.09
N GLY A 79 -40.44 6.00 -0.33
CA GLY A 79 -40.04 6.37 -1.68
C GLY A 79 -39.66 5.16 -2.53
N GLN A 80 -38.82 4.25 -2.00
CA GLN A 80 -38.46 3.01 -2.69
C GLN A 80 -39.68 2.09 -2.92
N ARG A 81 -40.58 1.97 -1.93
CA ARG A 81 -41.80 1.18 -2.07
C ARG A 81 -42.75 1.77 -3.14
N ALA A 82 -42.88 3.08 -3.19
CA ALA A 82 -43.68 3.76 -4.19
C ALA A 82 -43.14 3.55 -5.61
N LEU A 83 -41.82 3.63 -5.77
CA LEU A 83 -41.13 3.36 -7.04
C LEU A 83 -41.29 1.90 -7.48
N GLY A 84 -41.19 0.95 -6.54
CA GLY A 84 -41.32 -0.48 -6.80
C GLY A 84 -42.76 -0.92 -7.12
N ALA A 85 -43.77 -0.20 -6.61
CA ALA A 85 -45.18 -0.45 -6.87
C ALA A 85 -45.68 0.21 -8.16
N GLU A 86 -44.94 1.15 -8.75
CA GLU A 86 -45.34 1.85 -9.98
C GLU A 86 -45.22 0.93 -11.21
N SER A 87 -46.15 1.07 -12.13
CA SER A 87 -46.12 0.35 -13.41
C SER A 87 -45.36 1.15 -14.47
N TRP A 88 -44.06 0.90 -14.57
CA TRP A 88 -43.20 1.55 -15.54
C TRP A 88 -43.46 1.03 -16.97
N PRO A 89 -43.18 1.84 -18.02
CA PRO A 89 -43.26 1.36 -19.41
C PRO A 89 -42.38 0.13 -19.65
N PRO A 90 -42.69 -0.74 -20.58
CA PRO A 90 -41.78 -1.80 -21.03
C PRO A 90 -40.43 -1.20 -21.40
N ASP A 91 -39.37 -1.81 -20.98
CA ASP A 91 -37.96 -1.35 -21.14
C ASP A 91 -37.53 -0.15 -20.26
N ALA A 92 -38.41 0.36 -19.34
CA ALA A 92 -38.08 1.40 -18.37
C ALA A 92 -37.98 0.84 -16.96
N GLU A 93 -36.91 0.15 -16.63
CA GLU A 93 -36.64 -0.27 -15.24
C GLU A 93 -36.04 0.89 -14.46
N ILE A 94 -36.84 1.56 -13.61
CA ILE A 94 -36.38 2.68 -12.76
C ILE A 94 -35.88 2.13 -11.44
N ARG A 95 -34.58 2.20 -11.25
CA ARG A 95 -33.90 1.83 -10.01
C ARG A 95 -33.23 3.07 -9.42
N VAL A 96 -33.66 3.49 -8.23
CA VAL A 96 -33.16 4.68 -7.56
C VAL A 96 -32.27 4.30 -6.40
N ARG A 97 -31.04 4.81 -6.36
CA ARG A 97 -30.14 4.71 -5.22
C ARG A 97 -30.36 5.88 -4.27
N MET A 98 -30.31 5.63 -2.97
CA MET A 98 -30.50 6.65 -1.94
C MET A 98 -29.40 6.59 -0.90
N GLY A 99 -28.89 7.77 -0.51
CA GLY A 99 -27.86 7.91 0.53
C GLY A 99 -28.26 8.93 1.58
N LEU A 100 -28.11 8.56 2.86
CA LEU A 100 -28.43 9.42 3.99
C LEU A 100 -27.20 9.67 4.86
N ASN A 101 -27.00 10.94 5.22
CA ASN A 101 -26.00 11.33 6.22
C ASN A 101 -26.56 12.44 7.12
N ALA A 102 -26.04 12.52 8.34
CA ALA A 102 -26.44 13.55 9.29
C ALA A 102 -25.23 14.40 9.71
N GLY A 103 -25.50 15.69 9.96
CA GLY A 103 -24.47 16.61 10.42
C GLY A 103 -24.90 18.08 10.37
N GLU A 104 -23.96 18.97 10.59
CA GLU A 104 -24.17 20.40 10.53
C GLU A 104 -23.97 20.97 9.13
N ALA A 105 -24.75 21.96 8.74
CA ALA A 105 -24.56 22.72 7.51
C ALA A 105 -24.81 24.20 7.77
N THR A 106 -24.11 25.06 7.03
CA THR A 106 -24.20 26.50 7.11
C THR A 106 -24.98 27.05 5.92
N LYS A 107 -25.88 27.99 6.15
CA LYS A 107 -26.62 28.68 5.09
C LYS A 107 -25.81 29.87 4.55
N THR A 108 -25.44 29.80 3.30
CA THR A 108 -24.63 30.84 2.62
C THR A 108 -25.32 31.20 1.29
N GLY A 109 -25.68 32.48 1.10
CA GLY A 109 -26.28 32.96 -0.16
C GLY A 109 -27.62 32.29 -0.52
N GLY A 110 -28.35 31.74 0.45
CA GLY A 110 -29.61 31.03 0.24
C GLY A 110 -29.48 29.51 0.09
N SER A 111 -28.27 28.97 -0.13
CA SER A 111 -27.98 27.55 -0.23
C SER A 111 -27.33 26.99 1.03
N LEU A 112 -27.54 25.70 1.31
CA LEU A 112 -26.84 24.99 2.39
C LEU A 112 -25.48 24.50 1.89
N VAL A 113 -24.44 24.74 2.69
CA VAL A 113 -23.06 24.31 2.40
C VAL A 113 -22.49 23.58 3.62
N GLY A 114 -21.82 22.45 3.41
CA GLY A 114 -21.17 21.70 4.48
C GLY A 114 -20.67 20.32 4.06
N LEU A 115 -19.65 19.81 4.72
CA LEU A 115 -19.08 18.48 4.44
C LEU A 115 -20.09 17.36 4.62
N ALA A 116 -21.06 17.54 5.54
CA ALA A 116 -22.10 16.55 5.78
C ALA A 116 -23.02 16.34 4.56
N ILE A 117 -23.23 17.37 3.75
CA ILE A 117 -24.00 17.33 2.51
C ILE A 117 -23.25 16.53 1.44
N ASN A 118 -21.96 16.86 1.24
CA ASN A 118 -21.12 16.15 0.29
C ASN A 118 -21.01 14.65 0.66
N ARG A 119 -20.90 14.35 1.95
CA ARG A 119 -20.88 12.98 2.45
C ARG A 119 -22.16 12.22 2.09
N ALA A 120 -23.34 12.82 2.24
CA ALA A 120 -24.62 12.20 1.86
C ALA A 120 -24.67 11.88 0.34
N ALA A 121 -24.20 12.80 -0.50
CA ALA A 121 -24.13 12.59 -1.96
C ALA A 121 -23.17 11.44 -2.32
N ARG A 122 -22.01 11.32 -1.67
CA ARG A 122 -21.07 10.22 -1.90
C ARG A 122 -21.58 8.88 -1.41
N ILE A 123 -22.34 8.85 -0.31
CA ILE A 123 -23.01 7.64 0.18
C ILE A 123 -24.07 7.18 -0.83
N ALA A 124 -24.89 8.09 -1.39
CA ALA A 124 -25.84 7.75 -2.43
C ALA A 124 -25.14 7.18 -3.68
N ALA A 125 -24.06 7.81 -4.12
CA ALA A 125 -23.28 7.38 -5.29
C ALA A 125 -22.66 5.98 -5.09
N ALA A 126 -22.31 5.60 -3.87
CA ALA A 126 -21.76 4.29 -3.56
C ALA A 126 -22.80 3.15 -3.60
N GLY A 127 -24.08 3.46 -3.46
CA GLY A 127 -25.16 2.49 -3.48
C GLY A 127 -25.57 2.05 -4.89
N HIS A 128 -26.41 1.01 -4.94
CA HIS A 128 -27.00 0.48 -6.16
C HIS A 128 -28.47 0.91 -6.28
N GLY A 129 -29.01 0.86 -7.48
CA GLY A 129 -30.41 1.18 -7.71
C GLY A 129 -31.35 0.27 -6.91
N GLY A 130 -32.27 0.87 -6.14
CA GLY A 130 -33.13 0.19 -5.18
C GLY A 130 -32.55 0.10 -3.76
N GLN A 131 -31.25 0.43 -3.56
CA GLN A 131 -30.57 0.39 -2.28
C GLN A 131 -30.68 1.72 -1.51
N ILE A 132 -30.86 1.63 -0.20
CA ILE A 132 -30.78 2.76 0.73
C ILE A 132 -29.58 2.54 1.63
N VAL A 133 -28.59 3.44 1.56
CA VAL A 133 -27.35 3.38 2.36
C VAL A 133 -27.32 4.56 3.34
N VAL A 134 -26.97 4.29 4.59
CA VAL A 134 -26.92 5.31 5.65
C VAL A 134 -25.56 5.31 6.34
N SER A 135 -25.13 6.48 6.83
CA SER A 135 -23.94 6.61 7.64
C SER A 135 -24.17 6.22 9.09
N GLU A 136 -23.09 5.95 9.82
CA GLU A 136 -23.13 5.77 11.28
C GLU A 136 -23.69 6.98 12.00
N ALA A 137 -23.50 8.20 11.50
CA ALA A 137 -24.09 9.42 12.06
C ALA A 137 -25.63 9.37 12.06
N VAL A 138 -26.23 8.84 11.01
CA VAL A 138 -27.70 8.63 10.95
C VAL A 138 -28.12 7.58 11.95
N ARG A 139 -27.43 6.45 12.03
CA ARG A 139 -27.66 5.40 13.04
C ARG A 139 -27.57 5.94 14.45
N GLY A 140 -26.53 6.73 14.75
CA GLY A 140 -26.31 7.33 16.06
C GLY A 140 -27.43 8.28 16.50
N LEU A 141 -28.04 9.01 15.56
CA LEU A 141 -29.17 9.90 15.83
C LEU A 141 -30.50 9.16 16.02
N ILE A 142 -30.69 8.02 15.34
CA ILE A 142 -31.90 7.19 15.50
C ILE A 142 -31.80 6.35 16.78
N GLY A 143 -30.60 5.92 17.19
CA GLY A 143 -30.37 5.11 18.37
C GLY A 143 -31.08 3.74 18.31
N ALA A 144 -31.82 3.40 19.35
CA ALA A 144 -32.59 2.16 19.43
C ALA A 144 -34.02 2.28 18.84
N ASP A 145 -34.47 3.48 18.50
CA ASP A 145 -35.84 3.77 18.05
C ASP A 145 -35.94 3.70 16.51
N LEU A 146 -35.56 2.56 15.93
CA LEU A 146 -35.79 2.32 14.50
C LEU A 146 -37.27 2.27 14.18
N PRO A 147 -37.71 2.80 13.01
CA PRO A 147 -39.09 2.68 12.56
C PRO A 147 -39.54 1.22 12.47
N ASP A 148 -40.82 0.97 12.72
CA ASP A 148 -41.40 -0.39 12.69
C ASP A 148 -41.11 -1.12 11.36
N GLY A 149 -40.58 -2.33 11.46
CA GLY A 149 -40.23 -3.16 10.30
C GLY A 149 -39.03 -2.73 9.50
N VAL A 150 -38.18 -1.83 10.05
CA VAL A 150 -36.90 -1.41 9.47
C VAL A 150 -35.75 -1.96 10.29
N THR A 151 -34.75 -2.54 9.63
CA THR A 151 -33.47 -2.98 10.23
C THR A 151 -32.30 -2.36 9.49
N LEU A 152 -31.15 -2.31 10.15
CA LEU A 152 -29.90 -1.79 9.60
C LEU A 152 -28.86 -2.91 9.58
N ARG A 153 -28.44 -3.31 8.38
CA ARG A 153 -27.37 -4.27 8.16
C ARG A 153 -26.05 -3.54 7.95
N GLY A 154 -25.00 -3.86 8.73
CA GLY A 154 -23.68 -3.30 8.54
C GLY A 154 -23.08 -3.75 7.20
N LEU A 155 -22.57 -2.79 6.43
CA LEU A 155 -21.86 -3.05 5.17
C LEU A 155 -20.34 -2.97 5.35
N GLY A 156 -19.87 -2.58 6.54
CA GLY A 156 -18.46 -2.37 6.82
C GLY A 156 -18.01 -0.92 6.64
N THR A 157 -16.70 -0.73 6.76
CA THR A 157 -16.06 0.58 6.62
C THR A 157 -15.56 0.74 5.19
N HIS A 158 -15.92 1.85 4.53
CA HIS A 158 -15.65 2.10 3.12
C HIS A 158 -15.00 3.46 2.91
N ARG A 159 -13.97 3.51 2.07
CA ARG A 159 -13.44 4.77 1.53
C ARG A 159 -14.30 5.23 0.36
N LEU A 160 -14.93 6.38 0.54
CA LEU A 160 -15.75 6.99 -0.50
C LEU A 160 -14.95 8.06 -1.24
N LYS A 161 -15.29 8.24 -2.51
CA LYS A 161 -14.67 9.25 -3.37
C LYS A 161 -14.72 10.64 -2.72
N ASP A 162 -13.61 11.37 -2.77
CA ASP A 162 -13.46 12.75 -2.24
C ASP A 162 -13.68 12.90 -0.71
N LEU A 163 -13.77 11.81 0.04
CA LEU A 163 -13.81 11.83 1.50
C LEU A 163 -12.50 11.27 2.05
N GLY A 164 -11.81 12.07 2.86
CA GLY A 164 -10.49 11.72 3.42
C GLY A 164 -10.53 10.59 4.46
N GLU A 165 -11.68 10.41 5.13
CA GLU A 165 -11.84 9.42 6.20
C GLU A 165 -12.74 8.26 5.75
N PRO A 166 -12.38 7.00 6.09
CA PRO A 166 -13.26 5.84 5.88
C PRO A 166 -14.58 6.02 6.62
N GLN A 167 -15.70 5.60 6.01
CA GLN A 167 -17.04 5.74 6.55
C GLN A 167 -17.64 4.37 6.87
N LEU A 168 -18.11 4.17 8.10
CA LEU A 168 -18.94 3.01 8.42
C LEU A 168 -20.32 3.19 7.82
N LEU A 169 -20.70 2.28 6.92
CA LEU A 169 -21.95 2.33 6.18
C LEU A 169 -22.88 1.18 6.54
N LEU A 170 -24.16 1.44 6.49
CA LEU A 170 -25.19 0.46 6.78
C LEU A 170 -26.26 0.49 5.67
N GLN A 171 -26.78 -0.69 5.33
CA GLN A 171 -27.92 -0.84 4.43
C GLN A 171 -29.21 -0.82 5.24
N VAL A 172 -30.21 -0.12 4.73
CA VAL A 172 -31.57 -0.17 5.24
C VAL A 172 -32.28 -1.38 4.68
N GLU A 173 -32.82 -2.21 5.53
CA GLU A 173 -33.62 -3.37 5.17
C GLU A 173 -35.04 -3.19 5.69
N ALA A 174 -36.02 -3.38 4.82
CA ALA A 174 -37.45 -3.29 5.15
C ALA A 174 -38.28 -4.20 4.24
N GLU A 175 -39.44 -4.65 4.72
CA GLU A 175 -40.35 -5.47 3.93
C GLU A 175 -40.77 -4.75 2.63
N GLY A 176 -40.67 -5.45 1.51
CA GLY A 176 -40.95 -4.93 0.17
C GLY A 176 -39.80 -4.24 -0.53
N LEU A 177 -38.59 -4.21 0.08
CA LEU A 177 -37.35 -3.77 -0.56
C LEU A 177 -36.47 -4.96 -0.93
N ALA A 178 -35.58 -4.76 -1.92
CA ALA A 178 -34.52 -5.71 -2.23
C ALA A 178 -33.53 -5.77 -1.07
N LEU A 179 -33.08 -6.97 -0.70
CA LEU A 179 -32.16 -7.18 0.42
C LEU A 179 -30.73 -7.44 -0.03
N GLU A 180 -30.55 -8.05 -1.20
CA GLU A 180 -29.23 -8.43 -1.72
C GLU A 180 -28.82 -7.48 -2.83
N PHE A 181 -27.60 -6.93 -2.69
CA PHE A 181 -26.96 -6.04 -3.67
C PHE A 181 -25.51 -6.45 -3.85
N PRO A 182 -24.90 -6.14 -5.01
CA PRO A 182 -23.46 -6.24 -5.16
C PRO A 182 -22.72 -5.41 -4.10
N PRO A 183 -21.41 -5.66 -3.88
CA PRO A 183 -20.58 -4.80 -3.01
C PRO A 183 -20.74 -3.32 -3.37
N LEU A 184 -20.72 -2.43 -2.35
CA LEU A 184 -20.85 -0.98 -2.59
C LEU A 184 -19.77 -0.50 -3.58
N ARG A 185 -20.13 0.49 -4.40
CA ARG A 185 -19.19 1.19 -5.29
C ARG A 185 -18.28 2.12 -4.49
N SER A 186 -17.41 1.54 -3.69
CA SER A 186 -16.41 2.23 -2.91
C SER A 186 -15.01 1.99 -3.50
N ILE A 187 -14.04 2.81 -3.13
CA ILE A 187 -12.64 2.60 -3.55
C ILE A 187 -12.15 1.23 -3.10
N ASP A 188 -12.61 0.75 -1.95
CA ASP A 188 -12.24 -0.53 -1.36
C ASP A 188 -12.98 -1.75 -1.97
N ALA A 189 -13.93 -1.53 -2.88
CA ALA A 189 -14.67 -2.61 -3.56
C ALA A 189 -13.82 -3.39 -4.58
N ARG A 190 -12.66 -2.87 -4.92
CA ARG A 190 -11.71 -3.46 -5.86
C ARG A 190 -10.34 -3.61 -5.18
N PRO A 191 -9.51 -4.57 -5.59
CA PRO A 191 -8.14 -4.65 -5.11
C PRO A 191 -7.41 -3.34 -5.36
N ASN A 192 -6.90 -2.69 -4.32
CA ASN A 192 -6.09 -1.48 -4.46
C ASN A 192 -5.19 -1.27 -3.24
N ASN A 193 -4.10 -0.56 -3.47
CA ASN A 193 -3.18 -0.11 -2.44
C ASN A 193 -3.00 1.43 -2.47
N LEU A 194 -4.02 2.17 -2.96
CA LEU A 194 -3.94 3.63 -3.03
C LEU A 194 -3.74 4.24 -1.64
N PRO A 195 -2.71 5.08 -1.45
CA PRO A 195 -2.44 5.70 -0.15
C PRO A 195 -3.57 6.64 0.28
N THR A 196 -3.89 6.61 1.57
CA THR A 196 -4.88 7.50 2.17
C THR A 196 -4.34 8.93 2.21
N GLN A 197 -5.11 9.88 1.68
CA GLN A 197 -4.73 11.30 1.71
C GLN A 197 -5.19 11.94 3.02
N LEU A 198 -4.26 12.39 3.85
CA LEU A 198 -4.55 13.02 5.14
C LEU A 198 -5.16 14.42 5.03
N THR A 199 -5.05 15.08 3.87
CA THR A 199 -5.58 16.43 3.66
C THR A 199 -6.49 16.48 2.45
N SER A 200 -7.55 17.31 2.51
CA SER A 200 -8.49 17.47 1.41
C SER A 200 -7.80 17.88 0.11
N PHE A 201 -8.25 17.31 -1.00
CA PHE A 201 -7.87 17.72 -2.34
C PHE A 201 -8.68 18.97 -2.71
N VAL A 202 -8.02 20.03 -3.14
CA VAL A 202 -8.68 21.33 -3.45
C VAL A 202 -8.49 21.68 -4.92
N GLY A 203 -9.60 21.87 -5.63
CA GLY A 203 -9.61 22.28 -7.02
C GLY A 203 -9.24 21.17 -8.01
N ARG A 204 -8.83 21.60 -9.22
CA ARG A 204 -8.41 20.72 -10.34
C ARG A 204 -9.50 19.84 -10.90
N GLU A 205 -10.76 20.29 -10.79
CA GLU A 205 -11.88 19.57 -11.35
C GLU A 205 -11.69 19.36 -12.86
N ARG A 206 -11.24 20.41 -13.58
CA ARG A 206 -10.93 20.34 -15.02
C ARG A 206 -9.78 19.39 -15.34
N GLU A 207 -8.67 19.48 -14.60
CA GLU A 207 -7.49 18.63 -14.82
C GLU A 207 -7.79 17.15 -14.51
N GLN A 208 -8.67 16.87 -13.54
CA GLN A 208 -9.16 15.52 -13.28
C GLN A 208 -9.96 14.98 -14.47
N GLU A 209 -10.87 15.78 -15.03
CA GLU A 209 -11.67 15.40 -16.19
C GLU A 209 -10.80 15.19 -17.43
N GLU A 210 -9.88 16.13 -17.72
CA GLU A 210 -8.97 16.06 -18.87
C GLU A 210 -8.02 14.84 -18.76
N ALA A 211 -7.36 14.65 -17.61
CA ALA A 211 -6.48 13.52 -17.38
C ALA A 211 -7.24 12.18 -17.36
N GLY A 212 -8.45 12.16 -16.79
CA GLY A 212 -9.35 11.00 -16.83
C GLY A 212 -9.78 10.64 -18.25
N ALA A 213 -10.14 11.62 -19.07
CA ALA A 213 -10.49 11.41 -20.48
C ALA A 213 -9.29 10.87 -21.30
N LEU A 214 -8.08 11.40 -21.02
CA LEU A 214 -6.86 10.87 -21.65
C LEU A 214 -6.59 9.44 -21.20
N LEU A 215 -6.75 9.12 -19.93
CA LEU A 215 -6.59 7.75 -19.40
C LEU A 215 -7.64 6.80 -19.99
N ALA A 216 -8.88 7.25 -20.20
CA ALA A 216 -9.92 6.45 -20.84
C ALA A 216 -9.55 6.11 -22.30
N ALA A 217 -9.02 7.09 -23.04
CA ALA A 217 -8.69 6.95 -24.47
C ALA A 217 -7.33 6.27 -24.73
N ASN A 218 -6.38 6.35 -23.79
CA ASN A 218 -5.01 5.91 -23.98
C ASN A 218 -4.61 4.86 -22.93
N ARG A 219 -3.52 4.14 -23.19
CA ARG A 219 -3.03 3.09 -22.29
C ARG A 219 -1.85 3.54 -21.44
N LEU A 220 -1.16 4.60 -21.83
CA LEU A 220 -0.08 5.23 -21.08
C LEU A 220 -0.31 6.74 -21.06
N VAL A 221 -0.52 7.28 -19.88
CA VAL A 221 -0.64 8.72 -19.63
C VAL A 221 0.43 9.13 -18.65
N THR A 222 1.21 10.15 -19.00
CA THR A 222 2.26 10.70 -18.12
C THR A 222 1.89 12.11 -17.70
N LEU A 223 1.66 12.30 -16.40
CA LEU A 223 1.48 13.61 -15.79
C LEU A 223 2.84 14.26 -15.61
N THR A 224 3.18 15.26 -16.44
CA THR A 224 4.48 15.91 -16.38
C THR A 224 4.44 17.26 -15.66
N GLY A 225 5.55 17.67 -15.11
CA GLY A 225 5.71 18.99 -14.48
C GLY A 225 6.72 19.01 -13.34
N PRO A 226 7.12 20.21 -12.88
CA PRO A 226 8.10 20.34 -11.80
C PRO A 226 7.60 19.74 -10.48
N GLY A 227 8.53 19.48 -9.54
CA GLY A 227 8.20 19.07 -8.18
C GLY A 227 7.23 20.05 -7.53
N GLY A 228 6.37 19.55 -6.63
CA GLY A 228 5.43 20.41 -5.90
C GLY A 228 4.21 20.93 -6.67
N THR A 229 4.01 20.53 -7.95
CA THR A 229 2.79 20.85 -8.73
C THR A 229 1.57 20.03 -8.33
N GLY A 230 1.75 18.99 -7.53
CA GLY A 230 0.67 18.11 -7.11
C GLY A 230 0.33 16.98 -8.09
N LYS A 231 1.29 16.54 -8.93
CA LYS A 231 1.15 15.42 -9.87
C LYS A 231 0.67 14.14 -9.19
N THR A 232 1.36 13.74 -8.12
CA THR A 232 1.01 12.56 -7.30
C THR A 232 -0.42 12.65 -6.78
N ARG A 233 -0.84 13.78 -6.23
CA ARG A 233 -2.20 13.96 -5.72
C ARG A 233 -3.25 13.91 -6.83
N LEU A 234 -2.95 14.49 -8.00
CA LEU A 234 -3.81 14.42 -9.17
C LEU A 234 -3.92 12.99 -9.70
N SER A 235 -2.79 12.25 -9.78
CA SER A 235 -2.81 10.85 -10.24
C SER A 235 -3.64 9.96 -9.34
N LEU A 236 -3.52 10.11 -8.01
CA LEU A 236 -4.33 9.36 -7.04
C LEU A 236 -5.83 9.66 -7.19
N GLN A 237 -6.18 10.94 -7.43
CA GLN A 237 -7.57 11.34 -7.61
C GLN A 237 -8.14 10.82 -8.94
N VAL A 238 -7.38 10.91 -10.03
CA VAL A 238 -7.76 10.35 -11.34
C VAL A 238 -7.93 8.82 -11.25
N ALA A 239 -7.00 8.14 -10.60
CA ALA A 239 -7.07 6.70 -10.38
C ALA A 239 -8.29 6.29 -9.55
N ALA A 240 -8.55 6.99 -8.43
CA ALA A 240 -9.74 6.75 -7.61
C ALA A 240 -11.04 6.98 -8.37
N ASN A 241 -11.05 7.99 -9.27
CA ASN A 241 -12.21 8.29 -10.13
C ASN A 241 -12.45 7.20 -11.19
N ALA A 242 -11.40 6.53 -11.64
CA ALA A 242 -11.44 5.48 -12.66
C ALA A 242 -11.64 4.07 -12.09
N ALA A 243 -11.86 3.91 -10.77
CA ALA A 243 -11.87 2.60 -10.11
C ALA A 243 -12.92 1.62 -10.67
N GLU A 244 -14.00 2.11 -11.23
CA GLU A 244 -15.04 1.26 -11.85
C GLU A 244 -14.57 0.62 -13.17
N ASP A 245 -13.60 1.23 -13.86
CA ASP A 245 -13.09 0.77 -15.15
C ASP A 245 -12.03 -0.34 -15.01
N PHE A 246 -11.53 -0.57 -13.78
CA PHE A 246 -10.48 -1.55 -13.50
C PHE A 246 -10.93 -2.62 -12.51
N PRO A 247 -11.70 -3.63 -12.96
CA PRO A 247 -12.26 -4.67 -12.09
C PRO A 247 -11.18 -5.52 -11.38
N ASP A 248 -9.99 -5.67 -11.98
CA ASP A 248 -8.89 -6.45 -11.42
C ASP A 248 -7.92 -5.62 -10.54
N GLY A 249 -8.17 -4.32 -10.41
CA GLY A 249 -7.53 -3.48 -9.42
C GLY A 249 -6.77 -2.27 -9.92
N ILE A 250 -6.42 -1.42 -8.95
CA ILE A 250 -5.58 -0.22 -9.14
C ILE A 250 -4.43 -0.29 -8.14
N PHE A 251 -3.21 -0.19 -8.65
CA PHE A 251 -2.02 -0.36 -7.83
C PHE A 251 -1.10 0.84 -7.94
N PHE A 252 -0.89 1.48 -6.81
CA PHE A 252 0.06 2.57 -6.65
C PHE A 252 1.46 2.01 -6.41
N VAL A 253 2.44 2.53 -7.13
CA VAL A 253 3.84 2.11 -7.06
C VAL A 253 4.71 3.35 -6.90
N ALA A 254 5.23 3.57 -5.71
CA ALA A 254 6.19 4.62 -5.43
C ALA A 254 7.57 4.20 -5.97
N LEU A 255 8.12 5.01 -6.88
CA LEU A 255 9.44 4.79 -7.47
C LEU A 255 10.49 5.78 -6.96
N GLU A 256 10.13 6.60 -5.98
CA GLU A 256 10.96 7.65 -5.40
C GLU A 256 12.33 7.12 -4.94
N THR A 257 12.33 5.96 -4.29
CA THR A 257 13.52 5.32 -3.70
C THR A 257 14.20 4.33 -4.63
N VAL A 258 13.62 4.05 -5.80
CA VAL A 258 14.18 3.13 -6.80
C VAL A 258 15.17 3.89 -7.69
N ARG A 259 16.44 3.48 -7.63
CA ARG A 259 17.51 4.10 -8.43
C ARG A 259 17.87 3.33 -9.69
N GLU A 260 17.43 2.10 -9.79
CA GLU A 260 17.80 1.19 -10.86
C GLU A 260 16.58 0.72 -11.65
N PRO A 261 16.56 0.95 -12.98
CA PRO A 261 15.43 0.58 -13.86
C PRO A 261 15.04 -0.89 -13.78
N ILE A 262 16.03 -1.78 -13.58
CA ILE A 262 15.81 -3.23 -13.53
C ILE A 262 14.97 -3.69 -12.32
N LEU A 263 14.84 -2.85 -11.28
CA LEU A 263 14.04 -3.15 -10.08
C LEU A 263 12.55 -2.78 -10.25
N VAL A 264 12.19 -2.07 -11.31
CA VAL A 264 10.80 -1.64 -11.55
C VAL A 264 9.83 -2.84 -11.64
N PRO A 265 10.12 -3.94 -12.37
CA PRO A 265 9.22 -5.10 -12.40
C PRO A 265 8.98 -5.72 -11.02
N SER A 266 10.03 -5.80 -10.20
CA SER A 266 9.92 -6.34 -8.84
C SER A 266 9.03 -5.46 -7.97
N ARG A 267 9.11 -4.14 -8.12
CA ARG A 267 8.21 -3.20 -7.43
C ARG A 267 6.76 -3.33 -7.91
N LEU A 268 6.54 -3.49 -9.22
CA LEU A 268 5.22 -3.73 -9.77
C LEU A 268 4.62 -5.06 -9.26
N ALA A 269 5.43 -6.12 -9.26
CA ALA A 269 5.02 -7.42 -8.74
C ALA A 269 4.65 -7.36 -7.24
N ALA A 270 5.49 -6.72 -6.44
CA ALA A 270 5.23 -6.51 -5.02
C ALA A 270 3.94 -5.71 -4.76
N ALA A 271 3.67 -4.67 -5.55
CA ALA A 271 2.46 -3.86 -5.41
C ALA A 271 1.16 -4.64 -5.65
N VAL A 272 1.20 -5.68 -6.48
CA VAL A 272 0.07 -6.57 -6.75
C VAL A 272 0.07 -7.83 -5.86
N GLY A 273 0.97 -7.89 -4.87
CA GLY A 273 1.07 -8.99 -3.93
C GLY A 273 1.74 -10.26 -4.49
N ILE A 274 2.49 -10.12 -5.59
CA ILE A 274 3.25 -11.25 -6.17
C ILE A 274 4.66 -11.22 -5.59
N ALA A 275 5.06 -12.29 -4.91
CA ALA A 275 6.46 -12.49 -4.56
C ALA A 275 7.27 -13.01 -5.76
N GLU A 276 8.56 -12.71 -5.76
CA GLU A 276 9.45 -13.11 -6.85
C GLU A 276 9.70 -14.62 -6.83
N PRO A 277 9.41 -15.33 -7.92
CA PRO A 277 9.63 -16.79 -7.98
C PRO A 277 11.12 -17.12 -8.17
N ALA A 278 11.50 -18.28 -7.68
CA ALA A 278 12.89 -18.73 -7.62
C ALA A 278 13.60 -18.87 -9.00
N ARG A 279 12.86 -19.18 -10.06
CA ARG A 279 13.45 -19.51 -11.38
C ARG A 279 12.93 -18.64 -12.54
N ARG A 280 12.18 -17.59 -12.24
CA ARG A 280 11.57 -16.71 -13.24
C ARG A 280 11.83 -15.26 -12.89
N THR A 281 11.92 -14.42 -13.88
CA THR A 281 12.05 -12.98 -13.65
C THR A 281 10.74 -12.37 -13.18
N ALA A 282 10.81 -11.30 -12.41
CA ALA A 282 9.62 -10.55 -11.99
C ALA A 282 8.78 -10.11 -13.21
N SER A 283 9.44 -9.79 -14.33
CA SER A 283 8.75 -9.44 -15.60
C SER A 283 7.91 -10.60 -16.12
N GLU A 284 8.47 -11.83 -16.20
CA GLU A 284 7.73 -13.00 -16.72
C GLU A 284 6.51 -13.34 -15.89
N VAL A 285 6.61 -13.23 -14.56
CA VAL A 285 5.48 -13.52 -13.66
C VAL A 285 4.44 -12.42 -13.70
N LEU A 286 4.89 -11.17 -13.80
CA LEU A 286 4.01 -10.03 -13.95
C LEU A 286 3.24 -10.08 -15.27
N GLU A 287 3.88 -10.48 -16.38
CA GLU A 287 3.24 -10.69 -17.68
C GLU A 287 2.14 -11.76 -17.60
N GLU A 288 2.44 -12.90 -16.97
CA GLU A 288 1.46 -13.97 -16.78
C GLU A 288 0.29 -13.53 -15.88
N TRP A 289 0.58 -12.82 -14.77
CA TRP A 289 -0.45 -12.31 -13.88
C TRP A 289 -1.35 -11.29 -14.57
N LEU A 290 -0.80 -10.44 -15.43
CA LEU A 290 -1.54 -9.43 -16.19
C LEU A 290 -2.37 -10.02 -17.35
N ALA A 291 -2.14 -11.28 -17.71
CA ALA A 291 -2.83 -11.90 -18.84
C ALA A 291 -4.34 -11.93 -18.62
N GLY A 292 -5.08 -11.23 -19.49
CA GLY A 292 -6.54 -11.15 -19.45
C GLY A 292 -7.13 -10.22 -18.40
N LYS A 293 -6.32 -9.56 -17.59
CA LYS A 293 -6.79 -8.63 -16.53
C LYS A 293 -6.90 -7.19 -17.00
N GLN A 294 -7.79 -6.44 -16.36
CA GLN A 294 -7.98 -5.00 -16.57
C GLN A 294 -7.48 -4.27 -15.32
N VAL A 295 -6.26 -3.79 -15.37
CA VAL A 295 -5.50 -3.21 -14.25
C VAL A 295 -5.00 -1.82 -14.59
N LEU A 296 -4.98 -0.93 -13.58
CA LEU A 296 -4.29 0.35 -13.64
C LEU A 296 -3.08 0.35 -12.71
N PHE A 297 -1.89 0.60 -13.26
CA PHE A 297 -0.73 0.99 -12.46
C PHE A 297 -0.61 2.51 -12.38
N VAL A 298 -0.44 3.03 -11.17
CA VAL A 298 -0.09 4.43 -10.90
C VAL A 298 1.36 4.48 -10.50
N LEU A 299 2.23 4.89 -11.40
CA LEU A 299 3.69 4.92 -11.23
C LEU A 299 4.13 6.32 -10.81
N ASP A 300 4.48 6.50 -9.54
CA ASP A 300 4.84 7.81 -9.02
C ASP A 300 6.34 8.04 -9.01
N ASN A 301 6.78 9.27 -9.29
CA ASN A 301 8.17 9.70 -9.37
C ASN A 301 9.01 8.90 -10.39
N PHE A 302 8.47 8.64 -11.57
CA PHE A 302 9.12 7.84 -12.63
C PHE A 302 10.44 8.46 -13.12
N GLU A 303 10.67 9.76 -12.92
CA GLU A 303 11.93 10.43 -13.23
C GLU A 303 13.16 9.81 -12.58
N GLN A 304 13.00 9.07 -11.50
CA GLN A 304 14.12 8.37 -10.82
C GLN A 304 14.63 7.18 -11.63
N VAL A 305 13.78 6.61 -12.47
CA VAL A 305 14.04 5.41 -13.26
C VAL A 305 13.61 5.57 -14.73
N ILE A 306 13.88 6.73 -15.31
CA ILE A 306 13.41 7.08 -16.66
C ILE A 306 13.80 6.03 -17.71
N ASP A 307 14.96 5.39 -17.56
CA ASP A 307 15.45 4.32 -18.43
C ASP A 307 14.61 3.02 -18.34
N ALA A 308 13.67 2.91 -17.40
CA ALA A 308 12.70 1.82 -17.36
C ALA A 308 11.51 2.03 -18.32
N GLY A 309 11.43 3.15 -19.01
CA GLY A 309 10.36 3.44 -19.99
C GLY A 309 10.12 2.31 -20.99
N PRO A 310 11.15 1.75 -21.65
CA PRO A 310 10.98 0.62 -22.59
C PRO A 310 10.30 -0.59 -21.94
N LEU A 311 10.58 -0.91 -20.69
CA LEU A 311 9.97 -2.02 -19.96
C LEU A 311 8.46 -1.79 -19.75
N VAL A 312 8.05 -0.56 -19.43
CA VAL A 312 6.61 -0.22 -19.34
C VAL A 312 5.92 -0.42 -20.70
N ALA A 313 6.58 -0.01 -21.79
CA ALA A 313 6.07 -0.24 -23.14
C ALA A 313 5.95 -1.73 -23.51
N ASP A 314 6.88 -2.56 -23.04
CA ASP A 314 6.86 -4.03 -23.23
C ASP A 314 5.68 -4.66 -22.49
N LEU A 315 5.46 -4.32 -21.22
CA LEU A 315 4.31 -4.77 -20.42
C LEU A 315 2.98 -4.37 -21.09
N LEU A 316 2.89 -3.13 -21.56
CA LEU A 316 1.70 -2.67 -22.30
C LEU A 316 1.47 -3.45 -23.59
N ARG A 317 2.52 -3.92 -24.27
CA ARG A 317 2.39 -4.73 -25.50
C ARG A 317 1.83 -6.11 -25.21
N VAL A 318 2.28 -6.75 -24.12
CA VAL A 318 1.90 -8.12 -23.75
C VAL A 318 0.53 -8.16 -23.07
N ALA A 319 0.17 -7.15 -22.27
CA ALA A 319 -1.06 -7.08 -21.50
C ALA A 319 -2.07 -6.05 -22.05
N PRO A 320 -3.00 -6.43 -22.96
CA PRO A 320 -3.94 -5.49 -23.59
C PRO A 320 -4.86 -4.74 -22.64
N GLY A 321 -5.20 -5.33 -21.49
CA GLY A 321 -6.06 -4.74 -20.45
C GLY A 321 -5.30 -3.85 -19.45
N LEU A 322 -3.97 -3.76 -19.53
CA LEU A 322 -3.17 -2.90 -18.69
C LEU A 322 -3.25 -1.45 -19.14
N LYS A 323 -3.44 -0.53 -18.19
CA LYS A 323 -3.18 0.90 -18.36
C LYS A 323 -2.19 1.39 -17.30
N VAL A 324 -1.46 2.45 -17.67
CA VAL A 324 -0.44 3.08 -16.81
C VAL A 324 -0.69 4.58 -16.74
N LEU A 325 -0.74 5.10 -15.52
CA LEU A 325 -0.74 6.52 -15.20
C LEU A 325 0.56 6.86 -14.47
N ALA A 326 1.49 7.49 -15.15
CA ALA A 326 2.79 7.84 -14.57
C ALA A 326 2.83 9.30 -14.13
N THR A 327 3.57 9.60 -13.06
CA THR A 327 3.98 10.97 -12.74
C THR A 327 5.48 11.11 -12.95
N SER A 328 5.92 12.19 -13.58
CA SER A 328 7.32 12.42 -13.87
C SER A 328 7.63 13.92 -14.01
N ARG A 329 8.90 14.32 -13.84
CA ARG A 329 9.37 15.67 -14.16
C ARG A 329 9.55 15.89 -15.67
N ALA A 330 9.75 14.81 -16.42
CA ALA A 330 9.94 14.79 -17.86
C ALA A 330 9.15 13.63 -18.50
N PRO A 331 8.86 13.68 -19.81
CA PRO A 331 8.26 12.55 -20.54
C PRO A 331 9.12 11.28 -20.44
N LEU A 332 8.49 10.11 -20.54
CA LEU A 332 9.17 8.82 -20.55
C LEU A 332 9.81 8.51 -21.93
N HIS A 333 9.39 9.23 -22.98
CA HIS A 333 9.85 9.05 -24.36
C HIS A 333 9.63 7.64 -24.94
N VAL A 334 8.49 7.02 -24.63
CA VAL A 334 8.12 5.69 -25.14
C VAL A 334 6.93 5.74 -26.08
N SER A 335 6.85 4.76 -27.00
CA SER A 335 5.76 4.67 -27.95
C SER A 335 4.41 4.49 -27.26
N GLY A 336 3.42 5.30 -27.65
CA GLY A 336 2.07 5.25 -27.08
C GLY A 336 1.88 6.11 -25.83
N GLU A 337 2.92 6.82 -25.41
CA GLU A 337 2.81 7.79 -24.32
C GLU A 337 1.94 8.98 -24.74
N GLN A 338 1.01 9.33 -23.85
CA GLN A 338 0.27 10.59 -23.93
C GLN A 338 0.69 11.47 -22.77
N GLU A 339 1.34 12.57 -23.07
CA GLU A 339 1.78 13.54 -22.08
C GLU A 339 0.63 14.47 -21.66
N TYR A 340 0.53 14.75 -20.36
CA TYR A 340 -0.34 15.77 -19.78
C TYR A 340 0.48 16.67 -18.85
N PRO A 341 0.85 17.89 -19.30
CA PRO A 341 1.58 18.84 -18.46
C PRO A 341 0.66 19.43 -17.38
N VAL A 342 0.96 19.13 -16.11
CA VAL A 342 0.17 19.59 -14.97
C VAL A 342 0.46 21.08 -14.71
N PRO A 343 -0.52 21.98 -14.90
CA PRO A 343 -0.33 23.41 -14.66
C PRO A 343 -0.27 23.74 -13.16
N GLY A 344 0.15 24.97 -12.80
CA GLY A 344 -0.16 25.54 -11.48
C GLY A 344 -1.67 25.73 -11.31
N LEU A 345 -2.13 25.84 -10.05
CA LEU A 345 -3.53 26.18 -9.78
C LEU A 345 -3.88 27.55 -10.36
N PRO A 346 -5.09 27.76 -10.88
CA PRO A 346 -5.57 29.06 -11.31
C PRO A 346 -5.40 30.12 -10.22
N THR A 347 -4.79 31.24 -10.57
CA THR A 347 -4.51 32.36 -9.65
C THR A 347 -5.27 33.63 -10.08
N PRO A 348 -5.61 34.50 -9.12
CA PRO A 348 -6.02 35.83 -9.47
C PRO A 348 -4.91 36.55 -10.26
N PRO A 349 -5.21 37.48 -11.18
CA PRO A 349 -4.22 38.32 -11.80
C PRO A 349 -3.51 39.20 -10.76
N ASP A 350 -2.19 39.38 -10.90
CA ASP A 350 -1.43 40.32 -10.04
C ASP A 350 -1.45 41.75 -10.64
N PRO A 351 -2.22 42.69 -10.07
CA PRO A 351 -2.31 44.02 -10.62
C PRO A 351 -0.98 44.81 -10.61
N SER A 352 -0.03 44.39 -9.76
CA SER A 352 1.28 45.06 -9.70
C SER A 352 2.17 44.78 -10.91
N GLN A 353 1.90 43.66 -11.61
CA GLN A 353 2.63 43.26 -12.81
C GLN A 353 1.94 43.67 -14.14
N MET A 354 0.80 44.29 -14.05
CA MET A 354 -0.02 44.69 -15.20
C MET A 354 0.16 46.16 -15.55
N THR A 355 0.11 46.46 -16.83
CA THR A 355 0.01 47.83 -17.31
C THR A 355 -1.33 48.46 -16.88
N ALA A 356 -1.39 49.82 -16.89
CA ALA A 356 -2.64 50.52 -16.57
C ALA A 356 -3.79 50.13 -17.50
N LEU A 357 -3.50 49.83 -18.78
CA LEU A 357 -4.48 49.43 -19.77
C LEU A 357 -5.02 48.02 -19.48
N GLU A 358 -4.13 47.04 -19.25
CA GLU A 358 -4.52 45.68 -18.88
C GLU A 358 -5.35 45.64 -17.60
N ARG A 359 -4.94 46.41 -16.58
CA ARG A 359 -5.69 46.53 -15.32
C ARG A 359 -7.09 47.11 -15.53
N ALA A 360 -7.23 48.07 -16.44
CA ALA A 360 -8.53 48.66 -16.77
C ALA A 360 -9.48 47.69 -17.48
N GLN A 361 -8.94 46.68 -18.15
CA GLN A 361 -9.72 45.64 -18.85
C GLN A 361 -10.22 44.53 -17.92
N LEU A 362 -9.71 44.40 -16.69
CA LEU A 362 -10.18 43.43 -15.74
C LEU A 362 -11.65 43.69 -15.34
N PRO A 363 -12.44 42.63 -15.11
CA PRO A 363 -13.76 42.74 -14.50
C PRO A 363 -13.70 43.53 -13.18
N ALA A 364 -14.71 44.37 -12.93
CA ALA A 364 -14.72 45.18 -11.71
C ALA A 364 -14.60 44.38 -10.41
N ALA A 365 -15.21 43.21 -10.34
CA ALA A 365 -15.10 42.30 -9.22
C ALA A 365 -13.66 41.84 -8.95
N VAL A 366 -12.88 41.52 -9.99
CA VAL A 366 -11.45 41.12 -9.88
C VAL A 366 -10.60 42.36 -9.50
N ARG A 367 -10.83 43.54 -10.14
CA ARG A 367 -10.11 44.76 -9.84
C ARG A 367 -10.28 45.24 -8.40
N ASN A 368 -11.45 45.03 -7.83
CA ASN A 368 -11.82 45.43 -6.48
C ASN A 368 -11.63 44.32 -5.42
N PHE A 369 -11.03 43.21 -5.82
CA PHE A 369 -10.82 42.05 -4.94
C PHE A 369 -12.10 41.55 -4.25
N ASP A 370 -13.21 41.48 -5.00
CA ASP A 370 -14.47 40.95 -4.47
C ASP A 370 -14.25 39.55 -3.89
N LEU A 371 -14.61 39.38 -2.62
CA LEU A 371 -14.33 38.15 -1.87
C LEU A 371 -14.97 36.89 -2.49
N ALA A 372 -16.19 37.03 -3.05
CA ALA A 372 -16.87 35.96 -3.71
C ALA A 372 -16.10 35.49 -4.96
N THR A 373 -15.63 36.48 -5.77
CA THR A 373 -14.82 36.20 -6.97
C THR A 373 -13.46 35.64 -6.62
N LEU A 374 -12.78 36.14 -5.57
CA LEU A 374 -11.49 35.59 -5.14
C LEU A 374 -11.60 34.13 -4.66
N GLY A 375 -12.72 33.80 -4.00
CA GLY A 375 -13.00 32.43 -3.56
C GLY A 375 -13.21 31.43 -4.70
N THR A 376 -13.36 31.87 -5.94
CA THR A 376 -13.45 30.97 -7.11
C THR A 376 -12.07 30.48 -7.57
N TYR A 377 -10.99 31.21 -7.26
CA TYR A 377 -9.64 30.79 -7.64
C TYR A 377 -9.12 29.66 -6.74
N GLU A 378 -8.72 28.57 -7.36
CA GLU A 378 -8.27 27.36 -6.65
C GLU A 378 -7.02 27.62 -5.77
N ALA A 379 -6.08 28.41 -6.24
CA ALA A 379 -4.92 28.81 -5.47
C ALA A 379 -5.30 29.53 -4.17
N VAL A 380 -6.32 30.39 -4.21
CA VAL A 380 -6.84 31.10 -3.04
C VAL A 380 -7.58 30.14 -2.11
N ARG A 381 -8.40 29.25 -2.67
CA ARG A 381 -9.09 28.20 -1.90
C ARG A 381 -8.09 27.31 -1.14
N LEU A 382 -6.98 26.90 -1.80
CA LEU A 382 -5.92 26.14 -1.17
C LEU A 382 -5.25 26.94 -0.05
N PHE A 383 -4.89 28.20 -0.31
CA PHE A 383 -4.29 29.08 0.71
C PHE A 383 -5.19 29.18 1.95
N ILE A 384 -6.50 29.44 1.77
CA ILE A 384 -7.46 29.53 2.87
C ILE A 384 -7.55 28.22 3.64
N ALA A 385 -7.67 27.08 2.94
CA ALA A 385 -7.76 25.77 3.56
C ALA A 385 -6.54 25.48 4.44
N ARG A 386 -5.33 25.75 3.95
CA ARG A 386 -4.07 25.55 4.69
C ARG A 386 -3.88 26.57 5.81
N ALA A 387 -4.24 27.84 5.58
CA ALA A 387 -4.19 28.87 6.62
C ALA A 387 -5.12 28.52 7.80
N ASN A 388 -6.33 28.00 7.52
CA ASN A 388 -7.26 27.56 8.56
C ASN A 388 -6.76 26.34 9.33
N ALA A 389 -6.02 25.43 8.71
CA ALA A 389 -5.43 24.28 9.39
C ALA A 389 -4.43 24.69 10.47
N VAL A 390 -3.64 25.78 10.24
CA VAL A 390 -2.64 26.26 11.20
C VAL A 390 -3.13 27.40 12.11
N LYS A 391 -4.16 28.12 11.69
CA LYS A 391 -4.81 29.23 12.44
C LYS A 391 -6.33 29.14 12.27
N PRO A 392 -7.01 28.34 13.10
CA PRO A 392 -8.46 28.21 13.03
C PRO A 392 -9.17 29.56 13.07
N GLY A 393 -10.14 29.74 12.15
CA GLY A 393 -10.87 30.98 12.00
C GLY A 393 -10.19 32.06 11.13
N PHE A 394 -9.10 31.72 10.42
CA PHE A 394 -8.54 32.61 9.41
C PHE A 394 -9.58 32.87 8.31
N GLN A 395 -9.79 34.14 8.00
CA GLN A 395 -10.70 34.57 6.93
C GLN A 395 -10.00 35.58 6.02
N VAL A 396 -10.27 35.44 4.73
CA VAL A 396 -9.93 36.52 3.79
C VAL A 396 -10.96 37.66 3.95
N THR A 397 -10.46 38.85 4.19
CA THR A 397 -11.22 40.08 4.36
C THR A 397 -10.87 41.08 3.28
N ASN A 398 -11.64 42.15 3.13
CA ASN A 398 -11.31 43.22 2.15
C ASN A 398 -9.94 43.87 2.39
N GLU A 399 -9.44 43.83 3.63
CA GLU A 399 -8.12 44.36 3.98
C GLU A 399 -6.96 43.46 3.52
N ASN A 400 -7.10 42.13 3.68
CA ASN A 400 -6.01 41.19 3.37
C ASN A 400 -6.16 40.49 2.01
N ALA A 401 -7.29 40.61 1.34
CA ALA A 401 -7.58 40.01 0.05
C ALA A 401 -6.55 40.37 -1.05
N PRO A 402 -6.09 41.64 -1.17
CA PRO A 402 -5.07 41.97 -2.16
C PRO A 402 -3.74 41.23 -1.92
N ALA A 403 -3.32 41.12 -0.67
CA ALA A 403 -2.09 40.40 -0.32
C ALA A 403 -2.19 38.90 -0.58
N VAL A 404 -3.31 38.26 -0.22
CA VAL A 404 -3.53 36.83 -0.49
C VAL A 404 -3.55 36.56 -1.99
N ALA A 405 -4.24 37.38 -2.77
CA ALA A 405 -4.26 37.26 -4.23
C ALA A 405 -2.85 37.40 -4.83
N ALA A 406 -2.09 38.42 -4.41
CA ALA A 406 -0.73 38.63 -4.88
C ALA A 406 0.23 37.49 -4.48
N ILE A 407 0.12 36.93 -3.26
CA ILE A 407 0.90 35.75 -2.84
C ILE A 407 0.63 34.58 -3.78
N CYS A 408 -0.64 34.25 -4.03
CA CYS A 408 -1.01 33.14 -4.92
C CYS A 408 -0.48 33.36 -6.35
N ALA A 409 -0.61 34.58 -6.88
CA ALA A 409 -0.12 34.95 -8.21
C ALA A 409 1.42 34.85 -8.31
N ARG A 410 2.14 35.42 -7.31
CA ARG A 410 3.63 35.39 -7.25
C ARG A 410 4.17 33.94 -7.13
N LEU A 411 3.46 33.08 -6.42
CA LEU A 411 3.77 31.66 -6.32
C LEU A 411 3.28 30.86 -7.54
N ARG A 412 2.74 31.55 -8.57
CA ARG A 412 2.28 30.95 -9.85
C ARG A 412 1.35 29.76 -9.67
N GLY A 413 0.54 29.78 -8.62
CA GLY A 413 -0.37 28.68 -8.31
C GLY A 413 0.31 27.36 -7.93
N MET A 414 1.58 27.34 -7.57
CA MET A 414 2.32 26.14 -7.15
C MET A 414 1.81 25.64 -5.79
N PRO A 415 1.14 24.49 -5.71
CA PRO A 415 0.50 24.04 -4.46
C PRO A 415 1.45 24.01 -3.27
N LEU A 416 2.61 23.37 -3.41
CA LEU A 416 3.59 23.29 -2.31
C LEU A 416 4.06 24.68 -1.85
N ALA A 417 4.31 25.58 -2.77
CA ALA A 417 4.73 26.94 -2.42
C ALA A 417 3.61 27.72 -1.69
N ILE A 418 2.35 27.52 -2.10
CA ILE A 418 1.17 28.10 -1.44
C ILE A 418 1.01 27.52 -0.04
N GLU A 419 1.17 26.21 0.15
CA GLU A 419 1.11 25.56 1.46
C GLU A 419 2.18 26.08 2.41
N LEU A 420 3.42 26.22 1.93
CA LEU A 420 4.52 26.82 2.69
C LEU A 420 4.23 28.27 3.10
N ALA A 421 3.68 29.07 2.20
CA ALA A 421 3.29 30.45 2.51
C ALA A 421 2.12 30.51 3.50
N ALA A 422 1.09 29.70 3.32
CA ALA A 422 -0.08 29.64 4.19
C ALA A 422 0.27 29.19 5.62
N ALA A 423 1.24 28.28 5.80
CA ALA A 423 1.70 27.86 7.12
C ALA A 423 2.25 29.03 7.96
N ARG A 424 2.71 30.11 7.33
CA ARG A 424 3.26 31.32 8.00
C ARG A 424 2.18 32.24 8.58
N ILE A 425 0.91 32.04 8.23
CA ILE A 425 -0.21 32.84 8.78
C ILE A 425 -0.32 32.75 10.31
N LYS A 426 0.26 31.70 10.89
CA LYS A 426 0.37 31.58 12.35
C LYS A 426 1.16 32.72 13.00
N LEU A 427 2.20 33.22 12.30
CA LEU A 427 3.15 34.21 12.81
C LEU A 427 3.09 35.57 12.11
N LEU A 428 2.71 35.60 10.83
CA LEU A 428 2.80 36.78 9.96
C LEU A 428 1.43 37.11 9.37
N SER A 429 1.18 38.41 9.13
CA SER A 429 0.04 38.84 8.32
C SER A 429 0.28 38.55 6.83
N PRO A 430 -0.76 38.44 5.98
CA PRO A 430 -0.60 38.29 4.53
C PRO A 430 0.30 39.34 3.89
N ASP A 431 0.19 40.60 4.31
CA ASP A 431 1.05 41.70 3.81
C ASP A 431 2.53 41.51 4.17
N ALA A 432 2.80 41.04 5.39
CA ALA A 432 4.17 40.73 5.83
C ALA A 432 4.77 39.53 5.09
N ILE A 433 3.93 38.54 4.75
CA ILE A 433 4.33 37.40 3.90
C ILE A 433 4.68 37.90 2.50
N LEU A 434 3.79 38.69 1.88
CA LEU A 434 3.98 39.22 0.53
C LEU A 434 5.28 40.04 0.41
N SER A 435 5.51 40.95 1.33
CA SER A 435 6.70 41.80 1.32
C SER A 435 8.01 40.99 1.38
N ARG A 436 8.05 39.97 2.22
CA ARG A 436 9.24 39.11 2.34
C ARG A 436 9.43 38.21 1.12
N LEU A 437 8.35 37.65 0.57
CA LEU A 437 8.36 36.84 -0.64
C LEU A 437 8.90 37.63 -1.84
N GLU A 438 8.50 38.91 -1.99
CA GLU A 438 8.98 39.82 -3.04
C GLU A 438 10.49 40.01 -2.98
N HIS A 439 11.02 40.23 -1.77
CA HIS A 439 12.45 40.42 -1.59
C HIS A 439 13.27 39.21 -2.04
N GLN A 440 12.84 38.00 -1.64
CA GLN A 440 13.57 36.77 -1.89
C GLN A 440 13.49 36.28 -3.35
N LEU A 441 12.30 36.31 -3.97
CA LEU A 441 12.14 35.98 -5.38
C LEU A 441 12.99 36.89 -6.29
N ASN A 442 13.14 38.17 -5.95
CA ASN A 442 14.00 39.09 -6.68
C ASN A 442 15.49 38.76 -6.53
N VAL A 443 15.94 38.31 -5.36
CA VAL A 443 17.32 37.89 -5.12
C VAL A 443 17.67 36.62 -5.91
N LEU A 444 16.75 35.63 -5.95
CA LEU A 444 16.96 34.38 -6.66
C LEU A 444 16.88 34.51 -8.17
N ALA A 445 16.02 35.39 -8.70
CA ALA A 445 15.98 35.71 -10.14
C ALA A 445 17.30 36.30 -10.66
N ALA A 446 18.09 36.89 -9.81
CA ALA A 446 19.42 37.42 -10.15
C ALA A 446 20.53 36.36 -10.19
N GLY A 447 20.31 35.19 -9.53
CA GLY A 447 21.37 34.15 -9.33
C GLY A 447 21.23 32.86 -10.17
N SER A 448 20.06 32.44 -10.57
CA SER A 448 19.84 31.14 -11.20
C SER A 448 19.12 31.27 -12.56
N ARG A 449 19.85 31.63 -13.60
CA ARG A 449 19.29 31.85 -14.94
C ARG A 449 18.97 30.56 -15.72
N ASP A 450 19.46 29.40 -15.28
CA ASP A 450 19.40 28.15 -16.01
C ASP A 450 18.20 27.26 -15.66
N LEU A 451 17.42 27.61 -14.61
CA LEU A 451 16.24 26.85 -14.20
C LEU A 451 14.93 27.46 -14.77
N PRO A 452 13.94 26.64 -15.13
CA PRO A 452 12.61 27.11 -15.49
C PRO A 452 12.02 28.01 -14.40
N GLU A 453 11.32 29.08 -14.78
CA GLU A 453 10.76 30.08 -13.86
C GLU A 453 9.90 29.48 -12.72
N ARG A 454 9.18 28.38 -12.99
CA ARG A 454 8.37 27.68 -11.96
C ARG A 454 9.25 26.99 -10.91
N GLN A 455 10.37 26.41 -11.31
CA GLN A 455 11.33 25.79 -10.37
C GLN A 455 12.04 26.85 -9.53
N GLN A 456 12.37 27.99 -10.12
CA GLN A 456 12.91 29.13 -9.38
C GLN A 456 11.94 29.63 -8.30
N THR A 457 10.63 29.67 -8.62
CA THR A 457 9.59 30.09 -7.69
C THR A 457 9.45 29.12 -6.50
N LEU A 458 9.48 27.81 -6.76
CA LEU A 458 9.38 26.79 -5.69
C LEU A 458 10.64 26.82 -4.82
N ARG A 459 11.83 26.84 -5.42
CA ARG A 459 13.10 26.96 -4.70
C ARG A 459 13.14 28.21 -3.83
N GLY A 460 12.61 29.34 -4.36
CA GLY A 460 12.47 30.58 -3.63
C GLY A 460 11.57 30.47 -2.41
N ALA A 461 10.45 29.76 -2.53
CA ALA A 461 9.53 29.53 -1.42
C ALA A 461 10.16 28.63 -0.33
N ILE A 462 10.92 27.61 -0.74
CA ILE A 462 11.65 26.73 0.20
C ILE A 462 12.77 27.53 0.89
N ALA A 463 13.59 28.26 0.14
CA ALA A 463 14.66 29.09 0.69
C ALA A 463 14.12 30.12 1.69
N TRP A 464 13.01 30.80 1.35
CA TRP A 464 12.35 31.71 2.26
C TRP A 464 11.85 31.04 3.54
N SER A 465 11.28 29.84 3.41
CA SER A 465 10.83 29.06 4.57
C SER A 465 12.00 28.65 5.46
N TYR A 466 13.11 28.30 4.84
CA TYR A 466 14.38 27.97 5.51
C TYR A 466 14.98 29.16 6.26
N ASP A 467 15.01 30.37 5.63
CA ASP A 467 15.60 31.58 6.21
C ASP A 467 14.86 32.09 7.45
N ILE A 468 13.58 31.76 7.61
CA ILE A 468 12.79 32.11 8.79
C ILE A 468 13.06 31.16 9.97
N LEU A 469 13.59 29.96 9.72
CA LEU A 469 13.97 29.05 10.79
C LEU A 469 15.07 29.66 11.67
N ASP A 470 15.06 29.35 12.96
CA ASP A 470 16.23 29.53 13.79
C ASP A 470 17.36 28.59 13.39
N GLU A 471 18.57 28.84 13.85
CA GLU A 471 19.75 28.07 13.43
C GLU A 471 19.66 26.59 13.86
N ALA A 472 19.04 26.29 14.99
CA ALA A 472 18.85 24.93 15.46
C ALA A 472 17.93 24.12 14.54
N CYS A 473 16.81 24.72 14.12
CA CYS A 473 15.87 24.09 13.18
C CYS A 473 16.47 23.98 11.77
N ARG A 474 17.28 24.98 11.31
CA ARG A 474 18.01 24.86 10.04
C ARG A 474 18.97 23.68 10.06
N LEU A 475 19.79 23.60 11.10
CA LEU A 475 20.76 22.53 11.25
C LEU A 475 20.08 21.16 11.29
N LEU A 476 18.97 21.04 12.01
CA LEU A 476 18.20 19.79 12.04
C LEU A 476 17.65 19.45 10.66
N LEU A 477 17.02 20.41 9.94
CA LEU A 477 16.49 20.17 8.60
C LEU A 477 17.57 19.72 7.63
N ASP A 478 18.73 20.38 7.66
CA ASP A 478 19.90 20.03 6.84
C ASP A 478 20.35 18.60 7.14
N ARG A 479 20.45 18.23 8.41
CA ARG A 479 20.87 16.89 8.84
C ARG A 479 19.85 15.80 8.53
N LEU A 480 18.56 16.10 8.60
CA LEU A 480 17.49 15.16 8.23
C LEU A 480 17.51 14.79 6.74
N SER A 481 18.16 15.56 5.88
CA SER A 481 18.27 15.29 4.44
C SER A 481 19.04 14.00 4.09
N VAL A 482 19.76 13.40 5.04
CA VAL A 482 20.44 12.11 4.82
C VAL A 482 19.51 10.92 4.85
N PHE A 483 18.29 11.09 5.40
CA PHE A 483 17.28 10.05 5.43
C PHE A 483 16.55 9.94 4.07
N GLU A 484 16.13 8.71 3.75
CA GLU A 484 15.28 8.38 2.61
C GLU A 484 13.99 7.70 3.11
N GLY A 485 12.80 8.21 2.73
CA GLY A 485 11.54 7.70 3.24
C GLY A 485 11.24 8.12 4.68
N ASP A 486 10.74 7.18 5.47
CA ASP A 486 10.28 7.42 6.84
C ASP A 486 11.42 7.72 7.81
N ILE A 487 11.19 8.68 8.71
CA ILE A 487 12.13 9.11 9.75
C ILE A 487 11.51 8.80 11.12
N GLU A 488 12.06 7.82 11.83
CA GLU A 488 11.72 7.54 13.22
C GLU A 488 12.42 8.52 14.16
N ILE A 489 11.80 8.85 15.29
CA ILE A 489 12.37 9.80 16.28
C ILE A 489 13.72 9.31 16.79
N GLU A 490 13.80 8.03 17.19
CA GLU A 490 15.05 7.40 17.69
C GLU A 490 16.19 7.52 16.66
N ALA A 491 15.87 7.31 15.37
CA ALA A 491 16.84 7.44 14.28
C ALA A 491 17.30 8.90 14.09
N ALA A 492 16.37 9.86 14.13
CA ALA A 492 16.69 11.27 14.01
C ALA A 492 17.57 11.74 15.16
N GLU A 493 17.29 11.33 16.41
CA GLU A 493 18.09 11.64 17.59
C GLU A 493 19.53 11.10 17.47
N ALA A 494 19.66 9.85 17.03
CA ALA A 494 20.98 9.21 16.91
C ALA A 494 21.81 9.79 15.76
N VAL A 495 21.19 10.06 14.62
CA VAL A 495 21.90 10.50 13.40
C VAL A 495 22.13 12.01 13.42
N CYS A 496 21.10 12.80 13.70
CA CYS A 496 21.23 14.26 13.66
C CYS A 496 22.04 14.82 14.83
N GLY A 497 22.26 14.03 15.88
CA GLY A 497 23.10 14.36 17.01
C GLY A 497 22.32 14.88 18.23
N PRO A 498 23.01 14.95 19.39
CA PRO A 498 22.39 15.33 20.65
C PRO A 498 21.99 16.81 20.66
N ALA A 499 21.11 17.17 21.61
CA ALA A 499 20.67 18.54 21.86
C ALA A 499 21.84 19.54 22.03
N SER A 500 22.97 19.08 22.56
CA SER A 500 24.18 19.92 22.70
C SER A 500 24.84 20.30 21.36
N GLU A 501 24.68 19.50 20.32
CA GLU A 501 25.14 19.85 18.96
C GLU A 501 24.11 20.67 18.20
N LEU A 502 22.82 20.37 18.37
CA LEU A 502 21.72 21.01 17.65
C LEU A 502 21.28 22.33 18.30
N GLY A 503 21.49 22.51 19.59
CA GLY A 503 20.99 23.64 20.37
C GLY A 503 19.54 23.49 20.83
N GLN A 504 18.90 22.37 20.54
CA GLN A 504 17.53 22.01 20.94
C GLN A 504 17.34 20.49 20.97
N GLU A 505 16.28 20.02 21.62
CA GLU A 505 15.86 18.62 21.54
C GLU A 505 15.35 18.30 20.12
N VAL A 506 15.64 17.11 19.62
CA VAL A 506 15.26 16.71 18.24
C VAL A 506 13.75 16.69 18.08
N ILE A 507 13.00 16.18 19.06
CA ILE A 507 11.54 16.13 19.01
C ILE A 507 10.92 17.53 18.89
N ASP A 508 11.44 18.52 19.61
CA ASP A 508 10.95 19.90 19.52
C ASP A 508 11.22 20.48 18.13
N GLY A 509 12.40 20.18 17.59
CA GLY A 509 12.77 20.58 16.23
C GLY A 509 11.89 19.91 15.17
N LEU A 510 11.61 18.61 15.27
CA LEU A 510 10.71 17.88 14.36
C LEU A 510 9.29 18.46 14.39
N LEU A 511 8.75 18.73 15.58
CA LEU A 511 7.45 19.39 15.74
C LEU A 511 7.44 20.79 15.13
N SER A 512 8.53 21.56 15.33
CA SER A 512 8.68 22.90 14.72
C SER A 512 8.69 22.82 13.19
N LEU A 513 9.47 21.90 12.61
CA LEU A 513 9.56 21.72 11.15
C LEU A 513 8.24 21.22 10.56
N ALA A 514 7.54 20.32 11.26
CA ALA A 514 6.20 19.84 10.85
C ALA A 514 5.15 20.96 10.88
N ASN A 515 5.12 21.77 11.95
CA ASN A 515 4.27 22.96 12.03
C ASN A 515 4.53 23.98 10.92
N GLN A 516 5.73 23.96 10.33
CA GLN A 516 6.12 24.84 9.23
C GLN A 516 5.98 24.19 7.86
N SER A 517 5.39 22.98 7.79
CA SER A 517 5.16 22.20 6.57
C SER A 517 6.46 21.87 5.78
N LEU A 518 7.60 21.81 6.47
CA LEU A 518 8.89 21.40 5.88
C LEU A 518 9.11 19.88 5.96
N ILE A 519 8.47 19.24 6.92
CA ILE A 519 8.32 17.78 7.01
C ILE A 519 6.85 17.46 7.27
N ARG A 520 6.44 16.22 7.01
CA ARG A 520 5.09 15.70 7.29
C ARG A 520 5.14 14.73 8.44
N THR A 521 4.10 14.73 9.25
CA THR A 521 3.89 13.70 10.26
C THR A 521 3.04 12.59 9.67
N ILE A 522 3.49 11.35 9.84
CA ILE A 522 2.75 10.13 9.52
C ILE A 522 2.25 9.58 10.86
N GLU A 523 0.93 9.49 11.00
CA GLU A 523 0.33 8.90 12.21
C GLU A 523 0.61 7.41 12.24
N ASP A 524 1.14 6.94 13.35
CA ASP A 524 1.39 5.54 13.63
C ASP A 524 0.89 5.21 15.04
N PRO A 525 0.24 4.06 15.27
CA PRO A 525 -0.29 3.70 16.59
C PRO A 525 0.76 3.62 17.71
N ALA A 526 2.03 3.34 17.38
CA ALA A 526 3.11 3.22 18.33
C ALA A 526 3.80 4.57 18.58
N GLU A 527 4.36 5.17 17.53
CA GLU A 527 5.02 6.47 17.55
C GLU A 527 4.88 7.18 16.20
N PRO A 528 4.68 8.52 16.19
CA PRO A 528 4.62 9.26 14.93
C PRO A 528 5.95 9.18 14.19
N ARG A 529 5.88 9.00 12.87
CA ARG A 529 7.01 9.06 11.96
C ARG A 529 6.95 10.35 11.15
N PHE A 530 8.06 10.73 10.57
CA PHE A 530 8.16 11.95 9.78
C PHE A 530 8.64 11.63 8.36
N GLU A 531 8.26 12.46 7.42
CA GLU A 531 8.65 12.36 6.02
C GLU A 531 9.06 13.74 5.49
N MET A 532 10.13 13.79 4.71
CA MET A 532 10.58 15.00 4.03
C MET A 532 10.34 14.87 2.53
N LEU A 533 9.62 15.83 1.94
CA LEU A 533 9.40 15.83 0.49
C LEU A 533 10.71 15.98 -0.28
N ASP A 534 10.86 15.28 -1.40
CA ASP A 534 12.08 15.26 -2.24
C ASP A 534 12.62 16.65 -2.58
N THR A 535 11.76 17.57 -2.96
CA THR A 535 12.19 18.94 -3.31
C THR A 535 12.74 19.72 -2.12
N ILE A 536 12.28 19.40 -0.90
CA ILE A 536 12.81 20.00 0.34
C ILE A 536 14.10 19.27 0.71
N ARG A 537 14.15 17.95 0.55
CA ARG A 537 15.33 17.12 0.80
C ARG A 537 16.50 17.52 -0.12
N GLU A 538 16.23 17.71 -1.43
CA GLU A 538 17.24 18.24 -2.38
C GLU A 538 17.82 19.56 -1.91
N PHE A 539 16.96 20.49 -1.49
CA PHE A 539 17.41 21.79 -0.97
C PHE A 539 18.21 21.67 0.33
N ALA A 540 17.71 20.90 1.29
CA ALA A 540 18.39 20.67 2.57
C ALA A 540 19.74 19.94 2.40
N THR A 541 19.84 19.01 1.43
CA THR A 541 21.10 18.33 1.07
C THR A 541 22.13 19.34 0.56
N GLU A 542 21.75 20.30 -0.28
CA GLU A 542 22.66 21.37 -0.75
C GLU A 542 23.15 22.24 0.43
N MET A 543 22.26 22.51 1.41
CA MET A 543 22.66 23.27 2.60
C MET A 543 23.63 22.46 3.47
N LEU A 544 23.38 21.15 3.63
CA LEU A 544 24.27 20.23 4.34
C LEU A 544 25.63 20.13 3.66
N ASP A 545 25.68 20.06 2.33
CA ASP A 545 26.92 20.08 1.53
C ASP A 545 27.68 21.39 1.77
N GLY A 546 26.99 22.52 1.82
CA GLY A 546 27.58 23.83 2.15
C GLY A 546 28.17 23.89 3.57
N ARG A 547 27.67 23.06 4.51
CA ARG A 547 28.25 22.94 5.86
C ARG A 547 29.42 21.94 5.92
N GLY A 548 29.65 21.13 4.89
CA GLY A 548 30.69 20.10 4.84
C GLY A 548 30.46 18.91 5.80
N GLN A 549 29.22 18.72 6.28
CA GLN A 549 28.88 17.67 7.28
C GLN A 549 28.30 16.39 6.66
N ARG A 550 28.05 16.36 5.36
CA ARG A 550 27.34 15.26 4.71
C ARG A 550 27.99 13.90 4.93
N ALA A 551 29.30 13.80 4.71
CA ALA A 551 30.01 12.51 4.83
C ALA A 551 29.93 11.93 6.25
N GLU A 552 30.06 12.79 7.26
CA GLU A 552 29.93 12.39 8.67
C GLU A 552 28.51 11.90 8.99
N LEU A 553 27.48 12.63 8.54
CA LEU A 553 26.09 12.27 8.80
C LEU A 553 25.69 10.99 8.07
N GLU A 554 26.15 10.77 6.84
CA GLU A 554 25.96 9.51 6.12
C GLU A 554 26.64 8.33 6.82
N GLN A 555 27.77 8.53 7.50
CA GLN A 555 28.40 7.49 8.33
C GLN A 555 27.58 7.22 9.59
N ARG A 556 27.13 8.25 10.32
CA ARG A 556 26.24 8.11 11.49
C ARG A 556 24.96 7.36 11.11
N HIS A 557 24.34 7.73 9.97
CA HIS A 557 23.17 7.08 9.41
C HIS A 557 23.41 5.59 9.13
N GLY A 558 24.50 5.27 8.42
CA GLY A 558 24.88 3.88 8.12
C GLY A 558 25.14 3.05 9.38
N ALA A 559 25.87 3.59 10.34
CA ALA A 559 26.17 2.91 11.60
C ALA A 559 24.92 2.66 12.45
N TRP A 560 24.00 3.65 12.51
CA TRP A 560 22.73 3.48 13.24
C TRP A 560 21.86 2.40 12.62
N PHE A 561 21.68 2.42 11.30
CA PHE A 561 20.86 1.41 10.61
C PHE A 561 21.50 0.02 10.64
N ALA A 562 22.84 -0.10 10.65
CA ALA A 562 23.50 -1.38 10.86
C ALA A 562 23.18 -1.97 12.24
N ALA A 563 23.27 -1.16 13.30
CA ALA A 563 22.88 -1.58 14.65
C ALA A 563 21.37 -1.86 14.77
N TYR A 564 20.53 -1.09 14.07
CA TYR A 564 19.06 -1.27 14.04
C TYR A 564 18.68 -2.63 13.42
N VAL A 565 19.22 -2.96 12.24
CA VAL A 565 18.91 -4.25 11.58
C VAL A 565 19.53 -5.43 12.34
N GLU A 566 20.66 -5.28 13.00
CA GLU A 566 21.24 -6.31 13.86
C GLU A 566 20.32 -6.64 15.04
N ARG A 567 19.83 -5.62 15.76
CA ARG A 567 18.84 -5.80 16.84
C ARG A 567 17.57 -6.48 16.32
N GLY A 568 17.06 -6.03 15.17
CA GLY A 568 15.83 -6.56 14.58
C GLY A 568 15.96 -7.98 14.05
N ALA A 569 17.10 -8.33 13.46
CA ALA A 569 17.35 -9.67 12.91
C ALA A 569 17.17 -10.77 13.95
N ALA A 570 17.60 -10.52 15.19
CA ALA A 570 17.45 -11.47 16.31
C ALA A 570 15.95 -11.73 16.65
N GLN A 571 15.06 -10.79 16.35
CA GLN A 571 13.63 -10.86 16.65
C GLN A 571 12.79 -11.48 15.53
N LEU A 572 13.35 -11.64 14.32
CA LEU A 572 12.65 -12.22 13.18
C LEU A 572 12.31 -13.72 13.32
N SER A 573 12.70 -14.38 14.39
CA SER A 573 12.39 -15.77 14.70
C SER A 573 11.58 -15.95 16.01
N GLY A 574 11.23 -14.83 16.69
CA GLY A 574 10.57 -14.81 17.99
C GLY A 574 9.10 -14.34 17.92
N ASP A 575 8.53 -14.11 19.11
CA ASP A 575 7.13 -13.67 19.27
C ASP A 575 6.86 -12.28 18.66
N ASP A 576 7.90 -11.43 18.55
CA ASP A 576 7.83 -10.07 17.99
C ASP A 576 8.08 -10.02 16.46
N GLN A 577 8.11 -11.16 15.77
CA GLN A 577 8.43 -11.26 14.34
C GLN A 577 7.61 -10.29 13.50
N ARG A 578 6.28 -10.25 13.68
CA ARG A 578 5.38 -9.39 12.89
C ARG A 578 5.73 -7.92 13.06
N THR A 579 5.86 -7.47 14.31
CA THR A 579 6.21 -6.08 14.63
C THR A 579 7.55 -5.68 13.98
N TRP A 580 8.56 -6.53 14.06
CA TRP A 580 9.86 -6.23 13.45
C TRP A 580 9.84 -6.29 11.91
N LEU A 581 9.06 -7.17 11.30
CA LEU A 581 8.87 -7.14 9.85
C LEU A 581 8.22 -5.84 9.37
N GLU A 582 7.23 -5.31 10.10
CA GLU A 582 6.63 -4.00 9.82
C GLU A 582 7.64 -2.87 10.02
N ARG A 583 8.40 -2.88 11.10
CA ARG A 583 9.47 -1.90 11.37
C ARG A 583 10.56 -1.93 10.29
N PHE A 584 10.98 -3.10 9.84
CA PHE A 584 11.92 -3.22 8.72
C PHE A 584 11.36 -2.67 7.42
N GLU A 585 10.06 -2.88 7.16
CA GLU A 585 9.41 -2.34 5.95
C GLU A 585 9.49 -0.81 5.92
N HIS A 586 9.19 -0.16 7.04
CA HIS A 586 9.29 1.30 7.17
C HIS A 586 10.73 1.82 7.06
N ALA A 587 11.68 1.09 7.63
CA ALA A 587 13.10 1.44 7.59
C ALA A 587 13.78 1.09 6.26
N HIS A 588 13.13 0.34 5.37
CA HIS A 588 13.78 -0.33 4.24
C HIS A 588 14.48 0.65 3.28
N ASP A 589 13.89 1.80 2.98
CA ASP A 589 14.50 2.78 2.09
C ASP A 589 15.76 3.42 2.71
N ASN A 590 15.74 3.65 4.02
CA ASN A 590 16.94 4.08 4.75
C ASN A 590 18.02 3.01 4.78
N VAL A 591 17.66 1.73 4.96
CA VAL A 591 18.61 0.60 4.90
C VAL A 591 19.23 0.49 3.51
N ARG A 592 18.44 0.65 2.44
CA ARG A 592 18.91 0.66 1.06
C ARG A 592 19.96 1.73 0.81
N ILE A 593 19.63 2.98 1.16
CA ILE A 593 20.55 4.09 0.91
C ILE A 593 21.80 4.01 1.80
N ALA A 594 21.68 3.51 3.03
CA ALA A 594 22.79 3.26 3.92
C ALA A 594 23.75 2.21 3.33
N LEU A 595 23.21 1.11 2.80
CA LEU A 595 23.95 0.04 2.17
C LEU A 595 24.68 0.54 0.90
N ASP A 596 23.98 1.27 0.03
CA ASP A 596 24.54 1.82 -1.21
C ASP A 596 25.70 2.79 -0.91
N ARG A 597 25.53 3.68 0.07
CA ARG A 597 26.56 4.61 0.50
C ARG A 597 27.75 3.91 1.13
N ALA A 598 27.52 2.90 1.97
CA ALA A 598 28.58 2.12 2.60
C ALA A 598 29.38 1.32 1.55
N ALA A 599 28.70 0.66 0.62
CA ALA A 599 29.35 -0.07 -0.47
C ALA A 599 30.17 0.85 -1.39
N ALA A 600 29.66 2.05 -1.71
CA ALA A 600 30.36 3.05 -2.52
C ALA A 600 31.63 3.58 -1.82
N ARG A 601 31.66 3.60 -0.47
CA ARG A 601 32.84 3.97 0.32
C ARG A 601 33.76 2.79 0.62
N GLU A 602 33.45 1.61 0.16
CA GLU A 602 34.14 0.35 0.49
C GLU A 602 34.17 0.05 2.01
N ASP A 603 33.15 0.53 2.73
CA ASP A 603 32.96 0.27 4.15
C ASP A 603 32.31 -1.12 4.34
N GLY A 604 33.16 -2.14 4.34
CA GLY A 604 32.69 -3.53 4.39
C GLY A 604 31.99 -3.89 5.69
N GLU A 605 32.35 -3.30 6.81
CA GLU A 605 31.71 -3.57 8.10
C GLU A 605 30.24 -3.15 8.08
N VAL A 606 29.96 -1.93 7.66
CA VAL A 606 28.60 -1.41 7.57
C VAL A 606 27.82 -2.07 6.42
N ALA A 607 28.39 -2.16 5.21
CA ALA A 607 27.69 -2.69 4.04
C ALA A 607 27.31 -4.18 4.21
N ILE A 608 28.27 -5.02 4.60
CA ILE A 608 28.02 -6.45 4.80
C ILE A 608 27.18 -6.70 6.04
N GLY A 609 27.39 -5.93 7.13
CA GLY A 609 26.55 -6.00 8.33
C GLY A 609 25.09 -5.72 8.02
N LEU A 610 24.79 -4.63 7.29
CA LEU A 610 23.44 -4.31 6.81
C LEU A 610 22.84 -5.46 5.99
N ALA A 611 23.55 -5.95 4.99
CA ALA A 611 23.08 -7.01 4.11
C ALA A 611 22.83 -8.34 4.86
N PHE A 612 23.78 -8.73 5.72
CA PHE A 612 23.71 -9.96 6.52
C PHE A 612 22.54 -9.97 7.50
N HIS A 613 22.26 -8.84 8.15
CA HIS A 613 21.15 -8.78 9.11
C HIS A 613 19.80 -8.49 8.44
N THR A 614 19.77 -8.03 7.18
CA THR A 614 18.53 -7.73 6.47
C THR A 614 18.04 -8.91 5.60
N TRP A 615 18.89 -9.88 5.22
CA TRP A 615 18.54 -10.87 4.21
C TRP A 615 17.32 -11.73 4.58
N ARG A 616 17.09 -12.04 5.86
CA ARG A 616 15.90 -12.76 6.33
C ARG A 616 14.61 -11.93 6.15
N PHE A 617 14.70 -10.61 6.34
CA PHE A 617 13.59 -9.71 6.01
C PHE A 617 13.31 -9.71 4.51
N TRP A 618 14.34 -9.59 3.68
CA TRP A 618 14.18 -9.66 2.22
C TRP A 618 13.51 -10.97 1.77
N GLN A 619 13.90 -12.08 2.37
CA GLN A 619 13.29 -13.38 2.11
C GLN A 619 11.81 -13.42 2.48
N LYS A 620 11.44 -12.92 3.66
CA LYS A 620 10.06 -12.95 4.17
C LYS A 620 9.12 -11.98 3.47
N ARG A 621 9.64 -10.88 2.93
CA ARG A 621 8.87 -9.82 2.24
C ARG A 621 8.99 -9.84 0.71
N GLY A 622 9.68 -10.82 0.12
CA GLY A 622 9.74 -11.01 -1.33
C GLY A 622 10.73 -10.09 -2.06
N HIS A 623 11.72 -9.52 -1.38
CA HIS A 623 12.75 -8.66 -2.00
C HIS A 623 13.99 -9.46 -2.47
N LEU A 624 13.81 -10.72 -2.86
CA LEU A 624 14.92 -11.64 -3.15
C LEU A 624 15.77 -11.22 -4.36
N TYR A 625 15.15 -10.67 -5.39
CA TYR A 625 15.88 -10.21 -6.58
C TYR A 625 16.80 -9.02 -6.25
N GLU A 626 16.30 -8.03 -5.53
CA GLU A 626 17.09 -6.91 -5.06
C GLU A 626 18.24 -7.37 -4.15
N ALA A 627 17.93 -8.26 -3.19
CA ALA A 627 18.91 -8.86 -2.29
C ALA A 627 20.03 -9.56 -3.06
N ARG A 628 19.67 -10.45 -3.99
CA ARG A 628 20.65 -11.21 -4.79
C ARG A 628 21.58 -10.30 -5.57
N ARG A 629 21.04 -9.31 -6.25
CA ARG A 629 21.83 -8.41 -7.06
C ARG A 629 22.81 -7.59 -6.22
N ARG A 630 22.37 -7.10 -5.04
CA ARG A 630 23.24 -6.37 -4.11
C ARG A 630 24.34 -7.25 -3.55
N LEU A 631 23.99 -8.47 -3.14
CA LEU A 631 24.94 -9.45 -2.59
C LEU A 631 25.95 -9.91 -3.65
N ASP A 632 25.52 -10.19 -4.90
CA ASP A 632 26.40 -10.55 -6.00
C ASP A 632 27.39 -9.42 -6.34
N ALA A 633 26.91 -8.16 -6.38
CA ALA A 633 27.76 -7.00 -6.62
C ALA A 633 28.83 -6.83 -5.53
N MET A 634 28.46 -6.98 -4.26
CA MET A 634 29.41 -6.94 -3.14
C MET A 634 30.35 -8.12 -3.17
N ALA A 635 29.87 -9.34 -3.48
CA ALA A 635 30.72 -10.53 -3.55
C ALA A 635 31.77 -10.48 -4.66
N ALA A 636 31.44 -9.78 -5.78
CA ALA A 636 32.37 -9.54 -6.88
C ALA A 636 33.42 -8.47 -6.57
N ALA A 637 33.15 -7.57 -5.62
CA ALA A 637 34.03 -6.46 -5.31
C ALA A 637 35.29 -6.89 -4.50
N ASP A 638 36.46 -6.37 -4.85
CA ASP A 638 37.72 -6.73 -4.20
C ASP A 638 37.77 -6.37 -2.72
N TRP A 639 37.08 -5.29 -2.33
CA TRP A 639 37.06 -4.85 -0.93
C TRP A 639 36.36 -5.87 0.01
N SER A 640 35.41 -6.64 -0.49
CA SER A 640 34.69 -7.65 0.31
C SER A 640 35.55 -8.86 0.71
N ARG A 641 36.75 -8.99 0.09
CA ARG A 641 37.71 -10.06 0.38
C ARG A 641 38.80 -9.65 1.38
N ARG A 642 38.79 -8.39 1.82
CA ARG A 642 39.84 -7.87 2.74
C ARG A 642 39.72 -8.46 4.14
N ASP A 643 38.49 -8.70 4.60
CA ASP A 643 38.23 -9.31 5.90
C ASP A 643 37.54 -10.68 5.70
N PRO A 644 38.17 -11.78 6.16
CA PRO A 644 37.61 -13.12 6.00
C PRO A 644 36.28 -13.34 6.71
N ILE A 645 36.08 -12.72 7.88
CA ILE A 645 34.84 -12.86 8.67
C ILE A 645 33.67 -12.18 7.92
N LEU A 646 33.90 -10.96 7.48
CA LEU A 646 32.89 -10.23 6.70
C LEU A 646 32.58 -10.95 5.37
N ARG A 647 33.65 -11.50 4.73
CA ARG A 647 33.47 -12.30 3.52
C ARG A 647 32.58 -13.53 3.76
N ALA A 648 32.82 -14.28 4.83
CA ALA A 648 32.00 -15.45 5.16
C ALA A 648 30.53 -15.07 5.41
N ARG A 649 30.27 -14.01 6.17
CA ARG A 649 28.91 -13.48 6.42
C ARG A 649 28.21 -13.06 5.13
N LEU A 650 28.90 -12.39 4.22
CA LEU A 650 28.37 -12.02 2.91
C LEU A 650 27.97 -13.26 2.11
N LEU A 651 28.83 -14.29 2.10
CA LEU A 651 28.58 -15.55 1.41
C LEU A 651 27.39 -16.33 2.02
N GLU A 652 27.24 -16.31 3.34
CA GLU A 652 26.08 -16.92 4.01
C GLU A 652 24.78 -16.22 3.65
N ALA A 653 24.76 -14.88 3.60
CA ALA A 653 23.59 -14.14 3.14
C ALA A 653 23.28 -14.47 1.66
N LEU A 654 24.31 -14.52 0.80
CA LEU A 654 24.19 -14.88 -0.60
C LEU A 654 23.67 -16.32 -0.79
N GLY A 655 24.23 -17.27 -0.04
CA GLY A 655 23.79 -18.67 -0.05
C GLY A 655 22.34 -18.82 0.39
N GLY A 656 21.95 -18.10 1.44
CA GLY A 656 20.56 -18.06 1.92
C GLY A 656 19.58 -17.51 0.87
N VAL A 657 19.92 -16.40 0.23
CA VAL A 657 19.09 -15.81 -0.84
C VAL A 657 19.04 -16.74 -2.05
N ALA A 658 20.18 -17.33 -2.45
CA ALA A 658 20.26 -18.28 -3.58
C ALA A 658 19.40 -19.52 -3.33
N TRP A 659 19.38 -20.06 -2.11
CA TRP A 659 18.47 -21.15 -1.71
C TRP A 659 17.00 -20.81 -1.98
N TRP A 660 16.55 -19.67 -1.49
CA TRP A 660 15.15 -19.24 -1.66
C TRP A 660 14.79 -18.91 -3.11
N GLN A 661 15.79 -18.66 -3.97
CA GLN A 661 15.63 -18.53 -5.42
C GLN A 661 15.75 -19.85 -6.18
N GLY A 662 16.04 -20.95 -5.50
CA GLY A 662 16.28 -22.27 -6.12
C GLY A 662 17.56 -22.35 -6.94
N ASP A 663 18.51 -21.43 -6.75
CA ASP A 663 19.84 -21.49 -7.36
C ASP A 663 20.78 -22.33 -6.48
N ILE A 664 20.55 -23.64 -6.50
CA ILE A 664 21.28 -24.60 -5.67
C ILE A 664 22.78 -24.55 -5.89
N LYS A 665 23.22 -24.31 -7.12
CA LYS A 665 24.64 -24.22 -7.46
C LYS A 665 25.30 -23.00 -6.82
N ALA A 666 24.69 -21.82 -6.90
CA ALA A 666 25.22 -20.62 -6.27
C ALA A 666 25.21 -20.76 -4.75
N MET A 667 24.15 -21.35 -4.18
CA MET A 667 24.06 -21.65 -2.77
C MET A 667 25.23 -22.55 -2.28
N ALA A 668 25.45 -23.70 -2.91
CA ALA A 668 26.53 -24.61 -2.56
C ALA A 668 27.90 -23.93 -2.66
N THR A 669 28.17 -23.20 -3.78
CA THR A 669 29.43 -22.46 -3.94
C THR A 669 29.67 -21.45 -2.83
N ALA A 670 28.62 -20.72 -2.41
CA ALA A 670 28.73 -19.72 -1.36
C ALA A 670 29.00 -20.35 0.01
N TYR A 671 28.25 -21.40 0.38
CA TYR A 671 28.46 -22.07 1.69
C TYR A 671 29.75 -22.89 1.75
N GLU A 672 30.20 -23.53 0.65
CA GLU A 672 31.52 -24.17 0.59
C GLU A 672 32.65 -23.19 0.86
N GLU A 673 32.63 -21.98 0.23
CA GLU A 673 33.60 -20.92 0.48
C GLU A 673 33.54 -20.41 1.92
N ALA A 674 32.34 -20.16 2.45
CA ALA A 674 32.12 -19.73 3.83
C ALA A 674 32.63 -20.77 4.82
N ALA A 675 32.35 -22.06 4.65
CA ALA A 675 32.82 -23.15 5.49
C ALA A 675 34.33 -23.26 5.45
N ALA A 676 34.98 -23.07 4.30
CA ALA A 676 36.44 -23.06 4.19
C ALA A 676 37.07 -21.89 4.99
N ILE A 677 36.45 -20.70 4.95
CA ILE A 677 36.88 -19.55 5.73
C ILE A 677 36.74 -19.83 7.23
N TRP A 678 35.58 -20.29 7.67
CA TRP A 678 35.29 -20.55 9.09
C TRP A 678 36.22 -21.65 9.65
N ARG A 679 36.53 -22.67 8.83
CA ARG A 679 37.47 -23.73 9.19
C ARG A 679 38.90 -23.17 9.38
N ALA A 680 39.33 -22.26 8.48
CA ALA A 680 40.62 -21.60 8.57
C ALA A 680 40.72 -20.62 9.76
N MET A 681 39.57 -20.04 10.17
CA MET A 681 39.44 -19.15 11.32
C MET A 681 39.27 -19.89 12.65
N GLU A 682 39.24 -21.23 12.65
CA GLU A 682 39.03 -22.08 13.83
C GLU A 682 37.70 -21.68 14.59
N ASN A 683 36.65 -21.30 13.86
CA ASN A 683 35.35 -20.97 14.43
C ASN A 683 34.38 -22.14 14.27
N PRO A 684 34.25 -23.06 15.25
CA PRO A 684 33.48 -24.27 15.12
C PRO A 684 31.95 -24.01 15.06
N SER A 685 31.48 -22.93 15.66
CA SER A 685 30.03 -22.59 15.64
C SER A 685 29.58 -22.17 14.26
N GLU A 686 30.26 -21.20 13.66
CA GLU A 686 29.92 -20.71 12.33
C GLU A 686 30.23 -21.76 11.24
N LEU A 687 31.30 -22.58 11.44
CA LEU A 687 31.56 -23.70 10.57
C LEU A 687 30.40 -24.73 10.56
N ALA A 688 29.87 -25.07 11.74
CA ALA A 688 28.76 -26.00 11.85
C ALA A 688 27.50 -25.45 11.15
N ASN A 689 27.24 -24.15 11.29
CA ASN A 689 26.14 -23.50 10.60
C ASN A 689 26.30 -23.50 9.07
N ALA A 690 27.49 -23.20 8.57
CA ALA A 690 27.78 -23.22 7.14
C ALA A 690 27.63 -24.63 6.55
N LEU A 691 28.17 -25.68 7.23
CA LEU A 691 28.03 -27.07 6.82
C LEU A 691 26.57 -27.54 6.82
N TYR A 692 25.79 -27.16 7.85
CA TYR A 692 24.37 -27.45 7.92
C TYR A 692 23.62 -26.85 6.72
N ASN A 693 23.85 -25.59 6.42
CA ASN A 693 23.18 -24.92 5.28
C ASN A 693 23.64 -25.51 3.94
N ASP A 694 24.92 -25.81 3.75
CA ASP A 694 25.45 -26.43 2.53
C ASP A 694 24.82 -27.80 2.25
N SER A 695 24.48 -28.57 3.31
CA SER A 695 23.86 -29.88 3.17
C SER A 695 22.58 -29.91 2.37
N PHE A 696 21.83 -28.79 2.33
CA PHE A 696 20.60 -28.68 1.57
C PHE A 696 20.81 -28.70 0.06
N ALA A 697 21.99 -28.37 -0.43
CA ALA A 697 22.34 -28.51 -1.83
C ALA A 697 22.24 -29.97 -2.32
N TYR A 698 22.32 -30.92 -1.39
CA TYR A 698 22.28 -32.36 -1.66
C TYR A 698 20.94 -33.02 -1.28
N ALA A 699 20.16 -32.36 -0.45
CA ALA A 699 18.86 -32.86 -0.01
C ALA A 699 17.76 -32.71 -1.06
N VAL A 700 17.86 -31.66 -1.90
CA VAL A 700 16.83 -31.31 -2.87
C VAL A 700 17.36 -31.49 -4.31
N PRO A 701 16.65 -32.20 -5.19
CA PRO A 701 17.03 -32.37 -6.58
C PRO A 701 17.14 -31.03 -7.34
N ASP A 702 18.22 -30.79 -8.06
CA ASP A 702 18.49 -29.52 -8.77
C ASP A 702 17.67 -29.31 -10.05
N SER A 703 16.96 -30.33 -10.55
CA SER A 703 16.21 -30.23 -11.81
C SER A 703 14.97 -31.09 -11.85
N ALA A 704 14.00 -30.70 -12.72
CA ALA A 704 12.82 -31.51 -13.03
C ALA A 704 13.17 -32.91 -13.62
N ASP A 705 14.41 -33.11 -14.02
CA ASP A 705 14.91 -34.39 -14.57
C ASP A 705 15.42 -35.35 -13.49
N VAL A 706 15.69 -34.85 -12.26
CA VAL A 706 16.11 -35.70 -11.14
C VAL A 706 14.88 -36.31 -10.48
N LYS A 707 14.77 -37.62 -10.49
CA LYS A 707 13.66 -38.33 -9.87
C LYS A 707 13.76 -38.27 -8.36
N LEU A 708 12.60 -38.06 -7.70
CA LEU A 708 12.45 -38.35 -6.27
C LEU A 708 13.09 -39.71 -5.96
N GLY A 709 13.97 -39.78 -4.98
CA GLY A 709 14.72 -40.99 -4.61
C GLY A 709 16.20 -40.96 -5.00
N GLU A 710 16.66 -39.93 -5.72
CA GLU A 710 18.07 -39.75 -6.08
C GLU A 710 18.74 -38.63 -5.25
N ALA A 711 18.15 -38.24 -4.11
CA ALA A 711 18.77 -37.26 -3.21
C ALA A 711 20.05 -37.83 -2.57
N ASP A 712 21.10 -37.01 -2.54
CA ASP A 712 22.42 -37.30 -1.94
C ASP A 712 23.06 -38.70 -2.33
N PRO A 713 23.13 -39.02 -3.63
CA PRO A 713 23.62 -40.37 -4.07
C PRO A 713 25.09 -40.65 -3.66
N GLU A 714 25.86 -39.61 -3.40
CA GLU A 714 27.28 -39.73 -2.99
C GLU A 714 27.47 -39.61 -1.48
N GLY A 715 26.41 -39.40 -0.69
CA GLY A 715 26.47 -39.21 0.75
C GLY A 715 27.13 -37.96 1.25
N LYS A 716 27.30 -36.94 0.40
CA LYS A 716 27.96 -35.67 0.75
C LYS A 716 27.14 -34.87 1.76
N GLY A 717 25.83 -34.71 1.53
CA GLY A 717 24.95 -34.01 2.43
C GLY A 717 24.92 -34.62 3.83
N ARG A 718 24.87 -35.97 3.89
CA ARG A 718 24.97 -36.68 5.15
C ARG A 718 26.30 -36.43 5.85
N ALA A 719 27.43 -36.45 5.13
CA ALA A 719 28.76 -36.22 5.70
C ALA A 719 28.88 -34.78 6.29
N LEU A 720 28.34 -33.80 5.60
CA LEU A 720 28.29 -32.41 6.09
C LEU A 720 27.48 -32.31 7.38
N LEU A 721 26.31 -32.97 7.44
CA LEU A 721 25.45 -32.97 8.63
C LEU A 721 26.09 -33.72 9.80
N GLU A 722 26.79 -34.81 9.57
CA GLU A 722 27.52 -35.59 10.60
C GLU A 722 28.68 -34.75 11.18
N GLU A 723 29.43 -34.03 10.35
CA GLU A 723 30.48 -33.10 10.79
C GLU A 723 29.88 -31.95 11.61
N ALA A 724 28.79 -31.31 11.14
CA ALA A 724 28.08 -30.26 11.86
C ALA A 724 27.55 -30.74 13.22
N LEU A 725 26.99 -31.97 13.28
CA LEU A 725 26.48 -32.57 14.53
C LEU A 725 27.58 -32.77 15.56
N ALA A 726 28.75 -33.23 15.12
CA ALA A 726 29.91 -33.40 16.01
C ALA A 726 30.40 -32.08 16.60
N LEU A 727 30.39 -31.01 15.80
CA LEU A 727 30.75 -29.67 16.23
C LEU A 727 29.68 -29.12 17.24
N TYR A 728 28.40 -29.19 16.94
CA TYR A 728 27.33 -28.70 17.83
C TYR A 728 27.30 -29.46 19.18
N ARG A 729 27.52 -30.77 19.16
CA ARG A 729 27.65 -31.57 20.40
C ARG A 729 28.85 -31.13 21.24
N THR A 730 29.98 -30.83 20.60
CA THR A 730 31.17 -30.34 21.32
C THR A 730 30.90 -28.97 21.95
N LEU A 731 30.13 -28.14 21.29
CA LEU A 731 29.71 -26.81 21.74
C LEU A 731 28.58 -26.84 22.80
N GLY A 732 27.87 -27.96 22.93
CA GLY A 732 26.65 -28.05 23.75
C GLY A 732 25.47 -27.25 23.16
N ASP A 733 25.44 -27.02 21.85
CA ASP A 733 24.40 -26.27 21.17
C ASP A 733 23.22 -27.19 20.82
N GLU A 734 22.19 -27.20 21.69
CA GLU A 734 20.98 -28.00 21.49
C GLU A 734 20.15 -27.56 20.27
N ARG A 735 20.16 -26.25 19.93
CA ARG A 735 19.48 -25.72 18.74
C ARG A 735 20.18 -26.24 17.47
N GLY A 736 21.52 -26.16 17.43
CA GLY A 736 22.31 -26.68 16.32
C GLY A 736 22.11 -28.18 16.11
N GLU A 737 22.08 -28.97 17.22
CA GLU A 737 21.75 -30.39 17.13
C GLU A 737 20.35 -30.63 16.55
N ALA A 738 19.35 -29.83 16.94
CA ALA A 738 17.99 -29.93 16.41
C ALA A 738 17.93 -29.62 14.91
N ASN A 739 18.66 -28.59 14.46
CA ASN A 739 18.80 -28.24 13.05
C ASN A 739 19.35 -29.41 12.24
N VAL A 740 20.43 -30.06 12.73
CA VAL A 740 21.03 -31.22 12.03
C VAL A 740 20.08 -32.39 11.97
N LEU A 741 19.35 -32.69 13.06
CA LEU A 741 18.33 -33.77 13.06
C LEU A 741 17.25 -33.48 12.02
N TRP A 742 16.79 -32.22 11.94
CA TRP A 742 15.83 -31.78 10.92
C TRP A 742 16.39 -31.94 9.50
N GLY A 743 17.67 -31.59 9.27
CA GLY A 743 18.38 -31.80 8.01
C GLY A 743 18.49 -33.28 7.62
N LEU A 744 18.85 -34.16 8.56
CA LEU A 744 18.91 -35.61 8.33
C LEU A 744 17.52 -36.18 8.01
N GLY A 745 16.47 -35.72 8.70
CA GLY A 745 15.10 -36.09 8.37
C GLY A 745 14.73 -35.73 6.94
N ASN A 746 15.09 -34.52 6.49
CA ASN A 746 14.85 -34.06 5.11
C ASN A 746 15.59 -34.92 4.08
N LEU A 747 16.87 -35.28 4.31
CA LEU A 747 17.61 -36.18 3.40
C LEU A 747 16.89 -37.50 3.23
N ARG A 748 16.40 -38.12 4.33
CA ARG A 748 15.64 -39.39 4.28
C ARG A 748 14.27 -39.19 3.62
N TYR A 749 13.60 -38.09 3.89
CA TYR A 749 12.28 -37.80 3.31
C TYR A 749 12.35 -37.74 1.78
N PHE A 750 13.33 -37.02 1.24
CA PHE A 750 13.48 -36.80 -0.21
C PHE A 750 14.20 -37.97 -0.91
N SER A 751 14.98 -38.77 -0.19
CA SER A 751 15.55 -40.03 -0.73
C SER A 751 14.52 -41.15 -0.89
N LEU A 752 13.26 -40.99 -0.52
CA LEU A 752 12.20 -42.00 -0.51
C LEU A 752 12.55 -43.26 0.31
N ASP A 753 13.34 -43.09 1.37
CA ASP A 753 13.64 -44.16 2.30
C ASP A 753 12.36 -44.83 2.86
N ALA A 754 12.44 -46.06 3.26
CA ALA A 754 11.31 -46.80 3.84
C ALA A 754 10.78 -46.11 5.13
N ASP A 755 11.67 -45.54 5.93
CA ASP A 755 11.35 -44.59 6.97
C ASP A 755 11.69 -43.16 6.46
N PRO A 756 10.69 -42.31 6.29
CA PRO A 756 10.88 -40.95 5.75
C PRO A 756 11.42 -39.94 6.78
N GLY A 757 12.24 -40.38 7.72
CA GLY A 757 12.86 -39.49 8.70
C GLY A 757 11.96 -39.15 9.90
N SER A 758 10.94 -39.96 10.17
CA SER A 758 9.95 -39.65 11.23
C SER A 758 10.58 -39.55 12.62
N GLU A 759 11.61 -40.36 12.91
CA GLU A 759 12.33 -40.34 14.19
C GLU A 759 13.15 -39.07 14.32
N GLU A 760 13.88 -38.67 13.29
CA GLU A 760 14.71 -37.47 13.25
C GLU A 760 13.85 -36.21 13.41
N PHE A 761 12.70 -36.11 12.70
CA PHE A 761 11.77 -34.98 12.85
C PHE A 761 11.15 -34.91 14.24
N ALA A 762 10.78 -36.05 14.84
CA ALA A 762 10.24 -36.07 16.20
C ALA A 762 11.28 -35.64 17.24
N LEU A 763 12.54 -36.05 17.11
CA LEU A 763 13.62 -35.60 17.99
C LEU A 763 13.95 -34.12 17.80
N ALA A 764 13.95 -33.66 16.56
CA ALA A 764 14.14 -32.21 16.25
C ALA A 764 13.03 -31.38 16.88
N LEU A 765 11.76 -31.81 16.72
CA LEU A 765 10.58 -31.16 17.32
C LEU A 765 10.69 -31.04 18.83
N GLU A 766 11.08 -32.15 19.53
CA GLU A 766 11.28 -32.13 20.97
C GLU A 766 12.34 -31.11 21.40
N LYS A 767 13.49 -31.11 20.70
CA LYS A 767 14.57 -30.16 20.99
C LYS A 767 14.18 -28.70 20.71
N PHE A 768 13.52 -28.39 19.59
CA PHE A 768 13.06 -27.04 19.27
C PHE A 768 12.04 -26.53 20.30
N ARG A 769 11.12 -27.37 20.77
CA ARG A 769 10.23 -27.04 21.90
C ARG A 769 10.99 -26.69 23.16
N ARG A 770 12.06 -27.44 23.47
CA ARG A 770 12.88 -27.20 24.68
C ARG A 770 13.67 -25.89 24.60
N VAL A 771 14.18 -25.54 23.45
CA VAL A 771 14.92 -24.29 23.23
C VAL A 771 14.04 -23.09 22.92
N GLY A 772 12.72 -23.30 22.76
CA GLY A 772 11.73 -22.22 22.50
C GLY A 772 11.76 -21.67 21.07
N ASP A 773 12.29 -22.46 20.09
CA ASP A 773 12.27 -22.04 18.68
C ASP A 773 10.95 -22.38 18.01
N ARG A 774 9.98 -21.46 18.10
CA ARG A 774 8.62 -21.64 17.60
C ARG A 774 8.56 -21.87 16.08
N THR A 775 9.41 -21.17 15.33
CA THR A 775 9.44 -21.31 13.86
C THR A 775 9.87 -22.73 13.48
N MET A 776 10.99 -23.20 14.01
CA MET A 776 11.50 -24.53 13.68
C MET A 776 10.69 -25.66 14.34
N GLU A 777 10.04 -25.39 15.48
CA GLU A 777 9.01 -26.28 16.05
C GLU A 777 7.90 -26.54 15.03
N THR A 778 7.33 -25.48 14.43
CA THR A 778 6.23 -25.60 13.46
C THR A 778 6.66 -26.29 12.18
N TRP A 779 7.83 -25.96 11.63
CA TRP A 779 8.40 -26.65 10.47
C TRP A 779 8.69 -28.14 10.74
N SER A 780 9.20 -28.48 11.93
CA SER A 780 9.45 -29.88 12.32
C SER A 780 8.14 -30.67 12.48
N LEU A 781 7.10 -30.04 13.02
CA LEU A 781 5.77 -30.62 13.14
C LEU A 781 5.16 -30.91 11.76
N HIS A 782 5.28 -29.97 10.82
CA HIS A 782 4.82 -30.14 9.44
C HIS A 782 5.55 -31.29 8.74
N MET A 783 6.88 -31.36 8.80
CA MET A 783 7.65 -32.43 8.17
C MET A 783 7.40 -33.78 8.81
N LEU A 784 7.20 -33.82 10.14
CA LEU A 784 6.80 -35.04 10.83
C LEU A 784 5.43 -35.52 10.34
N ALA A 785 4.47 -34.60 10.19
CA ALA A 785 3.13 -34.92 9.69
C ALA A 785 3.18 -35.48 8.25
N GLY A 786 3.99 -34.92 7.37
CA GLY A 786 4.24 -35.47 6.03
C GLY A 786 4.88 -36.87 6.06
N ALA A 787 5.82 -37.13 6.95
CA ALA A 787 6.42 -38.44 7.17
C ALA A 787 5.40 -39.45 7.68
N LEU A 788 4.56 -39.06 8.64
CA LEU A 788 3.47 -39.90 9.17
C LEU A 788 2.43 -40.25 8.11
N LEU A 789 2.08 -39.28 7.22
CA LEU A 789 1.20 -39.54 6.08
C LEU A 789 1.77 -40.64 5.18
N ARG A 790 3.06 -40.59 4.85
CA ARG A 790 3.73 -41.62 4.04
C ARG A 790 3.80 -42.98 4.73
N LEU A 791 3.88 -43.02 6.04
CA LEU A 791 3.84 -44.24 6.84
C LEU A 791 2.43 -44.79 7.05
N GLY A 792 1.39 -44.09 6.55
CA GLY A 792 -0.01 -44.48 6.71
C GLY A 792 -0.59 -44.22 8.10
N ARG A 793 0.08 -43.44 8.96
CA ARG A 793 -0.39 -43.01 10.29
C ARG A 793 -1.29 -41.78 10.17
N LEU A 794 -2.46 -42.00 9.50
CA LEU A 794 -3.27 -40.89 8.96
C LEU A 794 -3.88 -39.97 10.03
N ASP A 795 -4.32 -40.53 11.18
CA ASP A 795 -4.91 -39.73 12.26
C ASP A 795 -3.88 -38.83 12.94
N GLU A 796 -2.68 -39.34 13.16
CA GLU A 796 -1.58 -38.56 13.74
C GLU A 796 -1.10 -37.46 12.74
N ALA A 797 -0.95 -37.82 11.47
CA ALA A 797 -0.62 -36.88 10.41
C ALA A 797 -1.65 -35.73 10.35
N ARG A 798 -2.95 -36.05 10.40
CA ARG A 798 -4.01 -35.05 10.40
C ARG A 798 -3.91 -34.10 11.61
N GLN A 799 -3.71 -34.67 12.80
CA GLN A 799 -3.60 -33.84 14.02
C GLN A 799 -2.43 -32.87 13.94
N ASP A 800 -1.27 -33.35 13.53
CA ASP A 800 -0.04 -32.53 13.43
C ASP A 800 -0.14 -31.50 12.31
N MET A 801 -0.72 -31.83 11.14
CA MET A 801 -0.99 -30.88 10.06
C MET A 801 -1.92 -29.74 10.50
N LEU A 802 -3.04 -30.07 11.18
CA LEU A 802 -3.96 -29.04 11.66
C LEU A 802 -3.33 -28.16 12.75
N GLN A 803 -2.45 -28.70 13.58
CA GLN A 803 -1.70 -27.93 14.56
C GLN A 803 -0.68 -27.03 13.86
N ALA A 804 0.09 -27.53 12.90
CA ALA A 804 1.05 -26.75 12.11
C ALA A 804 0.32 -25.62 11.35
N LEU A 805 -0.85 -25.90 10.75
CA LEU A 805 -1.64 -24.89 10.04
C LEU A 805 -2.03 -23.71 10.93
N ARG A 806 -2.52 -23.99 12.16
CA ARG A 806 -2.83 -22.92 13.14
C ARG A 806 -1.60 -22.09 13.49
N GLN A 807 -0.45 -22.75 13.70
CA GLN A 807 0.79 -22.06 14.08
C GLN A 807 1.36 -21.22 12.93
N PHE A 808 1.36 -21.72 11.69
CA PHE A 808 1.78 -20.95 10.52
C PHE A 808 0.85 -19.76 10.25
N HIS A 809 -0.46 -19.95 10.38
CA HIS A 809 -1.44 -18.87 10.24
C HIS A 809 -1.22 -17.77 11.28
N ALA A 810 -1.09 -18.13 12.55
CA ALA A 810 -0.79 -17.19 13.65
C ALA A 810 0.55 -16.45 13.47
N ALA A 811 1.53 -17.09 12.83
CA ALA A 811 2.82 -16.47 12.48
C ALA A 811 2.78 -15.66 11.17
N SER A 812 1.63 -15.60 10.48
CA SER A 812 1.50 -15.00 9.13
C SER A 812 2.48 -15.58 8.11
N ASP A 813 2.83 -16.86 8.26
CA ASP A 813 3.70 -17.59 7.33
C ASP A 813 2.86 -18.21 6.20
N ALA A 814 2.64 -17.43 5.15
CA ALA A 814 1.84 -17.85 3.99
C ALA A 814 2.44 -19.06 3.26
N ALA A 815 3.78 -19.23 3.28
CA ALA A 815 4.45 -20.36 2.66
C ALA A 815 4.14 -21.66 3.42
N GLY A 816 4.27 -21.63 4.75
CA GLY A 816 3.91 -22.75 5.62
C GLY A 816 2.44 -23.14 5.52
N VAL A 817 1.54 -22.13 5.50
CA VAL A 817 0.09 -22.36 5.29
C VAL A 817 -0.17 -23.08 3.97
N THR A 818 0.46 -22.62 2.89
CA THR A 818 0.26 -23.20 1.55
C THR A 818 0.69 -24.65 1.48
N LEU A 819 1.86 -24.99 2.03
CA LEU A 819 2.38 -26.36 2.04
C LEU A 819 1.49 -27.30 2.85
N VAL A 820 1.03 -26.86 4.04
CA VAL A 820 0.13 -27.69 4.86
C VAL A 820 -1.24 -27.88 4.18
N LEU A 821 -1.75 -26.90 3.44
CA LEU A 821 -2.98 -27.06 2.66
C LEU A 821 -2.83 -28.10 1.55
N ASP A 822 -1.67 -28.15 0.88
CA ASP A 822 -1.36 -29.19 -0.10
C ASP A 822 -1.28 -30.59 0.54
N ASP A 823 -0.62 -30.73 1.69
CA ASP A 823 -0.56 -32.00 2.42
C ASP A 823 -1.93 -32.46 2.94
N LEU A 824 -2.75 -31.52 3.43
CA LEU A 824 -4.14 -31.76 3.81
C LEU A 824 -5.00 -32.16 2.61
N SER A 825 -4.73 -31.64 1.41
CA SER A 825 -5.36 -32.08 0.17
C SER A 825 -5.02 -33.55 -0.13
N ALA A 826 -3.73 -33.92 -0.03
CA ALA A 826 -3.27 -35.29 -0.22
C ALA A 826 -3.89 -36.25 0.82
N LEU A 827 -3.92 -35.84 2.08
CA LEU A 827 -4.54 -36.62 3.17
C LEU A 827 -6.04 -36.78 2.91
N ALA A 828 -6.78 -35.73 2.55
CA ALA A 828 -8.22 -35.81 2.28
C ALA A 828 -8.55 -36.84 1.17
N VAL A 829 -7.77 -36.86 0.08
CA VAL A 829 -7.92 -37.89 -0.98
C VAL A 829 -7.65 -39.25 -0.44
N THR A 830 -6.63 -39.43 0.40
CA THR A 830 -6.21 -40.71 0.97
C THR A 830 -7.29 -41.33 1.90
N ILE A 831 -7.98 -40.46 2.67
CA ILE A 831 -9.07 -40.89 3.59
C ILE A 831 -10.44 -40.99 2.92
N GLY A 832 -10.53 -40.75 1.59
CA GLY A 832 -11.78 -40.91 0.81
C GLY A 832 -12.64 -39.65 0.74
N GLU A 833 -12.06 -38.45 0.96
CA GLU A 833 -12.71 -37.13 0.83
C GLU A 833 -12.16 -36.33 -0.39
N PRO A 834 -12.29 -36.87 -1.63
CA PRO A 834 -11.62 -36.26 -2.78
C PRO A 834 -12.12 -34.86 -3.15
N GLU A 835 -13.41 -34.53 -2.90
CA GLU A 835 -13.95 -33.20 -3.17
C GLU A 835 -13.33 -32.13 -2.26
N ARG A 836 -13.11 -32.50 -0.97
CA ARG A 836 -12.40 -31.61 -0.02
C ARG A 836 -10.96 -31.43 -0.45
N GLY A 837 -10.29 -32.51 -0.85
CA GLY A 837 -8.94 -32.47 -1.38
C GLY A 837 -8.80 -31.54 -2.57
N ALA A 838 -9.74 -31.57 -3.51
CA ALA A 838 -9.74 -30.70 -4.69
C ALA A 838 -9.88 -29.20 -4.34
N ARG A 839 -10.74 -28.85 -3.37
CA ARG A 839 -10.87 -27.45 -2.90
C ARG A 839 -9.62 -26.97 -2.17
N LEU A 840 -9.06 -27.77 -1.27
CA LEU A 840 -7.81 -27.44 -0.56
C LEU A 840 -6.65 -27.23 -1.55
N TRP A 841 -6.54 -28.12 -2.55
CA TRP A 841 -5.56 -27.98 -3.61
C TRP A 841 -5.75 -26.69 -4.43
N GLY A 842 -6.99 -26.33 -4.80
CA GLY A 842 -7.30 -25.10 -5.48
C GLY A 842 -6.91 -23.85 -4.68
N ALA A 843 -7.21 -23.84 -3.37
CA ALA A 843 -6.82 -22.77 -2.46
C ALA A 843 -5.29 -22.66 -2.35
N ALA A 844 -4.57 -23.77 -2.16
CA ALA A 844 -3.11 -23.77 -2.10
C ALA A 844 -2.49 -23.23 -3.39
N ARG A 845 -2.97 -23.65 -4.58
CA ARG A 845 -2.49 -23.14 -5.87
C ARG A 845 -2.71 -21.65 -6.05
N HIS A 846 -3.85 -21.15 -5.65
CA HIS A 846 -4.14 -19.72 -5.69
C HIS A 846 -3.21 -18.94 -4.75
N LEU A 847 -3.00 -19.43 -3.54
CA LEU A 847 -2.09 -18.81 -2.58
C LEU A 847 -0.64 -18.80 -3.08
N VAL A 848 -0.14 -19.87 -3.71
CA VAL A 848 1.17 -19.85 -4.39
C VAL A 848 1.25 -18.71 -5.40
N SER A 849 0.24 -18.56 -6.24
CA SER A 849 0.24 -17.53 -7.29
C SER A 849 0.13 -16.11 -6.75
N THR A 850 -0.47 -15.92 -5.58
CA THR A 850 -0.72 -14.59 -4.99
C THR A 850 0.32 -14.19 -3.94
N THR A 851 0.86 -15.15 -3.18
CA THR A 851 1.85 -14.87 -2.13
C THR A 851 3.30 -15.08 -2.58
N GLY A 852 3.50 -15.71 -3.75
CA GLY A 852 4.83 -16.05 -4.26
C GLY A 852 5.61 -17.01 -3.35
N ALA A 853 4.93 -17.89 -2.63
CA ALA A 853 5.53 -18.89 -1.75
C ALA A 853 6.44 -19.84 -2.55
N THR A 854 7.70 -19.43 -2.75
CA THR A 854 8.64 -19.99 -3.72
C THR A 854 9.24 -21.33 -3.29
N LEU A 855 9.30 -21.61 -1.98
CA LEU A 855 9.71 -22.92 -1.51
C LEU A 855 8.76 -24.01 -1.99
N ALA A 856 7.49 -23.67 -2.10
CA ALA A 856 6.49 -24.54 -2.70
C ALA A 856 6.84 -24.92 -4.14
N THR A 857 7.52 -24.07 -4.94
CA THR A 857 7.79 -24.35 -6.35
C THR A 857 8.98 -25.31 -6.59
N VAL A 858 9.99 -25.34 -5.72
CA VAL A 858 11.16 -26.24 -5.89
C VAL A 858 10.87 -27.65 -5.38
N LEU A 859 10.13 -27.76 -4.27
CA LEU A 859 9.65 -29.04 -3.71
C LEU A 859 8.35 -29.51 -4.38
N ASP A 860 7.61 -28.56 -4.94
CA ASP A 860 6.22 -28.68 -5.39
C ASP A 860 6.06 -29.57 -6.62
N ASP A 861 6.95 -29.47 -7.61
CA ASP A 861 6.77 -30.21 -8.86
C ASP A 861 6.79 -31.73 -8.68
N ALA A 862 7.55 -32.26 -7.78
CA ALA A 862 7.64 -33.70 -7.56
C ALA A 862 6.52 -34.26 -6.63
N ILE A 863 6.20 -33.57 -5.52
CA ILE A 863 5.12 -33.94 -4.60
C ILE A 863 3.76 -33.61 -5.24
N GLN A 864 3.64 -32.47 -5.90
CA GLN A 864 2.45 -32.05 -6.60
C GLN A 864 2.08 -32.91 -7.80
N LEU A 865 3.05 -33.46 -8.52
CA LEU A 865 2.77 -34.45 -9.57
C LEU A 865 2.06 -35.67 -8.98
N GLN A 866 2.43 -36.08 -7.77
CA GLN A 866 1.79 -37.23 -7.10
C GLN A 866 0.39 -36.88 -6.56
N VAL A 867 0.23 -35.68 -5.91
CA VAL A 867 -1.07 -35.21 -5.43
C VAL A 867 -2.03 -34.95 -6.60
N ARG A 868 -1.57 -34.28 -7.65
CA ARG A 868 -2.32 -34.09 -8.91
C ARG A 868 -2.74 -35.42 -9.54
N ALA A 869 -1.86 -36.41 -9.58
CA ALA A 869 -2.19 -37.74 -10.09
C ALA A 869 -3.30 -38.39 -9.25
N ASN A 870 -3.21 -38.32 -7.93
CA ASN A 870 -4.19 -38.95 -7.02
C ASN A 870 -5.55 -38.20 -7.10
N VAL A 871 -5.57 -36.88 -7.09
CA VAL A 871 -6.81 -36.07 -7.20
C VAL A 871 -7.46 -36.23 -8.57
N ARG A 872 -6.67 -36.25 -9.67
CA ARG A 872 -7.17 -36.49 -11.04
C ARG A 872 -7.73 -37.87 -11.28
N THR A 873 -7.20 -38.86 -10.60
CA THR A 873 -7.73 -40.24 -10.71
C THR A 873 -8.96 -40.45 -9.86
N ALA A 874 -9.20 -39.61 -8.86
CA ALA A 874 -10.32 -39.73 -7.93
C ALA A 874 -11.65 -39.14 -8.47
N MET A 875 -11.60 -38.26 -9.49
CA MET A 875 -12.82 -37.62 -10.02
C MET A 875 -12.71 -37.24 -11.51
N ALA A 876 -13.85 -36.89 -12.12
CA ALA A 876 -13.88 -36.38 -13.50
C ALA A 876 -13.23 -34.99 -13.63
N PRO A 877 -12.54 -34.70 -14.75
CA PRO A 877 -11.79 -33.44 -14.91
C PRO A 877 -12.63 -32.16 -14.72
N ASP A 878 -13.84 -32.13 -15.23
CA ASP A 878 -14.78 -31.00 -15.12
C ASP A 878 -15.21 -30.75 -13.66
N VAL A 879 -15.34 -31.81 -12.88
CA VAL A 879 -15.66 -31.73 -11.43
C VAL A 879 -14.43 -31.19 -10.68
N LEU A 880 -13.23 -31.67 -11.02
CA LEU A 880 -11.98 -31.20 -10.43
C LEU A 880 -11.78 -29.70 -10.70
N ASP A 881 -11.91 -29.29 -11.96
CA ASP A 881 -11.73 -27.88 -12.36
C ASP A 881 -12.71 -26.94 -11.62
N ARG A 882 -13.95 -27.34 -11.46
CA ARG A 882 -14.95 -26.59 -10.70
C ARG A 882 -14.61 -26.49 -9.21
N LEU A 883 -14.27 -27.60 -8.57
CA LEU A 883 -13.95 -27.63 -7.14
C LEU A 883 -12.63 -26.90 -6.83
N ALA A 884 -11.64 -27.00 -7.72
CA ALA A 884 -10.40 -26.24 -7.61
C ALA A 884 -10.66 -24.74 -7.77
N ALA A 885 -11.56 -24.33 -8.68
CA ALA A 885 -11.95 -22.92 -8.81
C ALA A 885 -12.71 -22.41 -7.58
N GLU A 886 -13.57 -23.24 -6.96
CA GLU A 886 -14.22 -22.94 -5.68
C GLU A 886 -13.17 -22.69 -4.57
N GLY A 887 -12.15 -23.54 -4.49
CA GLY A 887 -11.04 -23.38 -3.55
C GLY A 887 -10.19 -22.14 -3.84
N ALA A 888 -9.88 -21.88 -5.10
CA ALA A 888 -9.11 -20.71 -5.52
C ALA A 888 -9.82 -19.36 -5.26
N ALA A 889 -11.13 -19.38 -5.04
CA ALA A 889 -11.89 -18.18 -4.69
C ALA A 889 -11.81 -17.84 -3.19
N LEU A 890 -11.28 -18.73 -2.35
CA LEU A 890 -11.13 -18.49 -0.90
C LEU A 890 -9.95 -17.55 -0.62
N THR A 891 -10.16 -16.62 0.30
CA THR A 891 -9.07 -15.85 0.92
C THR A 891 -8.19 -16.75 1.78
N LEU A 892 -7.02 -16.29 2.23
CA LEU A 892 -6.14 -17.04 3.13
C LEU A 892 -6.90 -17.51 4.39
N ASP A 893 -7.61 -16.60 5.05
CA ASP A 893 -8.35 -16.88 6.28
C ASP A 893 -9.50 -17.87 6.04
N GLU A 894 -10.22 -17.74 4.93
CA GLU A 894 -11.28 -18.65 4.54
C GLU A 894 -10.75 -20.06 4.19
N ALA A 895 -9.60 -20.14 3.54
CA ALA A 895 -8.95 -21.42 3.24
C ALA A 895 -8.49 -22.14 4.51
N VAL A 896 -7.89 -21.40 5.45
CA VAL A 896 -7.50 -21.93 6.76
C VAL A 896 -8.74 -22.35 7.57
N ALA A 897 -9.77 -21.50 7.64
CA ALA A 897 -11.04 -21.83 8.32
C ALA A 897 -11.69 -23.08 7.75
N TYR A 898 -11.72 -23.22 6.42
CA TYR A 898 -12.22 -24.39 5.72
C TYR A 898 -11.41 -25.66 6.07
N ALA A 899 -10.08 -25.57 6.10
CA ALA A 899 -9.19 -26.67 6.46
C ALA A 899 -9.36 -27.09 7.92
N LEU A 900 -9.54 -26.11 8.84
CA LEU A 900 -9.74 -26.35 10.27
C LEU A 900 -11.18 -26.71 10.65
N GLU A 901 -12.15 -26.62 9.73
CA GLU A 901 -13.58 -26.81 9.98
C GLU A 901 -14.13 -25.85 11.07
N THR A 902 -13.61 -24.61 11.08
CA THR A 902 -13.98 -23.58 12.06
C THR A 902 -14.47 -22.33 11.36
N PRO A 903 -15.37 -21.51 11.97
CA PRO A 903 -15.75 -20.23 11.40
C PRO A 903 -14.56 -19.26 11.34
N VAL A 904 -14.49 -18.40 10.31
CA VAL A 904 -13.44 -17.37 10.17
C VAL A 904 -13.40 -16.42 11.38
N SER A 905 -14.58 -16.12 11.99
CA SER A 905 -14.67 -15.31 13.21
C SER A 905 -13.87 -15.87 14.39
N ASP A 906 -13.68 -17.18 14.45
CA ASP A 906 -12.99 -17.82 15.57
C ASP A 906 -11.47 -17.79 15.40
N LEU A 907 -10.97 -17.69 14.16
CA LEU A 907 -9.55 -17.47 13.87
C LEU A 907 -9.07 -16.12 14.37
N VAL A 908 -9.87 -15.07 14.15
CA VAL A 908 -9.55 -13.68 14.56
C VAL A 908 -9.60 -13.49 16.08
N THR A 909 -10.45 -14.25 16.80
CA THR A 909 -10.59 -14.14 18.27
C THR A 909 -9.50 -14.88 19.04
N GLU A 910 -8.82 -15.85 18.46
CA GLU A 910 -7.64 -16.51 19.07
C GLU A 910 -6.42 -15.59 19.06
N ASP A 911 -6.21 -14.80 17.98
CA ASP A 911 -5.13 -13.80 17.92
C ASP A 911 -5.31 -12.64 18.91
N ALA A 912 -6.54 -12.22 19.16
CA ALA A 912 -6.85 -11.13 20.11
C ALA A 912 -6.80 -11.52 21.60
N ARG A 913 -6.66 -12.81 21.93
CA ARG A 913 -6.68 -13.34 23.31
C ARG A 913 -5.30 -13.74 23.86
N ARG A 914 -4.24 -13.58 23.09
CA ARG A 914 -2.88 -13.79 23.63
C ARG A 914 -2.34 -12.48 24.19
N PRO A 915 -1.83 -12.47 25.46
CA PRO A 915 -1.25 -11.32 26.13
C PRO A 915 0.03 -10.84 25.48
#